data_8e97dfad1655c7b8fedf689b9177da56
#
_entry.id   8e97dfad1655c7b8fedf689b9177da56
#
_cell.length_a   1.000
_cell.length_b   1.000
_cell.length_c   1.000
_cell.angle_alpha   90.00
_cell.angle_beta   90.00
_cell.angle_gamma   90.00
#
_symmetry.space_group_name_H-M   'P 1'
#
loop_
_entity.id
_entity.type
_entity.pdbx_description
1 polymer ?
#
loop_
_entity_poly.entity_id
_entity_poly.type
_entity_poly.pdbx_seq_one_letter_code
_entity_poly.pdbx_strand_id
1 'polypeptide(L)'
;MKTGKPDRPYYQQTVDETLSNIHSTLEGLSGTEASARLQQHGENALPQKKGKPAWLRFLAHFNDVLIYVLLVAALLKLFMGHWVDMFVILGVAIINALIGHIQESNAEKSLQSIRNMLSSEAVVVRQGNHETIPTTALVPGDIVVIRAGDRIPADLRVIEAHNLRVEEAILTGESTVVEKNSDALSGELPLGDRYNLLYSGTTVSSGGGKGVVVATGGETELGHINQMMSDIEKHRTPLMVQMDKLGKTIFITILVMMVALFFFSLLFRDMPVSELVLSLISLAVAAVPEGLPAIISIILSLGVQAMARRKAIIRKLPTVETLGAMTVICSDKTGTLTMNEMTVKAVITADTTYRVEGDSYEPVGNIHPVDDPTPVSVTQGSLLERYLRTIDLCNDSQLIKDEQGLWKITGGPTEGALKVLAAKIPLPPLDTEMRSKIPFDSQYKYMSTLYRLGDEEVILITGAPDVLFRLCQYQQTNDGLQPFDQPYWEGKIEEYAREGLRMVAAAWKPAHEGQRELDHPDLHDGVILLGIAGMMDPPRPEAITAIADCLQAGIRVKMITGDHPQTAMSIGQMLGIGNAASAITGRELEAMDDRQLSDAAQQYDIFARTSPEDKFRLVQALQSKQEVVGMTGDGVNDAPALKRADVGIAMGIKGTEVTKEAADMVLTDDNFATIASAVHEGRRVYDNLKKTILFVIPSNIAQALLIIIALLAGNLIPLTPVLILWMNMATSATLSFGLAFEAGEKDIMNRPPRKANLHVMDGYAIWRVVFVGLMIAISAFVLEAWLQPRGYSAEFIRTVLLQTLVTAQWFYMLNCRVNDGFSLSKGLLANKGIWIVSGVLLALQLLIIYAPFMQMLFGTGALPFRYWVITFLIGFVMFLIVEAEKVLTRRWRKTEA
;
A
#
# COMPACT_ATOMS: atom_id res chain seq x y z
N MET A 1 -26.13 28.56 -12.61
CA MET A 1 -25.99 29.60 -11.56
C MET A 1 -25.08 28.98 -10.50
N LYS A 2 -23.93 29.59 -10.18
CA LYS A 2 -23.16 29.20 -9.01
C LYS A 2 -24.03 29.51 -7.80
N THR A 3 -24.44 28.53 -7.03
CA THR A 3 -25.08 28.75 -5.76
C THR A 3 -24.08 29.53 -4.92
N GLY A 4 -24.35 30.82 -4.70
CA GLY A 4 -23.53 31.67 -3.84
C GLY A 4 -23.49 31.07 -2.46
N LYS A 5 -22.35 31.21 -1.75
CA LYS A 5 -22.30 30.88 -0.31
C LYS A 5 -23.51 31.53 0.34
N PRO A 6 -24.27 30.79 1.15
CA PRO A 6 -25.45 31.36 1.82
C PRO A 6 -25.00 32.53 2.69
N ASP A 7 -25.84 33.56 2.80
CA ASP A 7 -25.59 34.78 3.61
C ASP A 7 -25.29 34.46 5.08
N ARG A 8 -25.75 33.28 5.57
CA ARG A 8 -25.45 32.70 6.89
C ARG A 8 -24.95 31.27 6.77
N PRO A 9 -23.97 30.84 7.57
CA PRO A 9 -23.50 29.46 7.60
C PRO A 9 -24.63 28.46 7.90
N TYR A 10 -24.58 27.24 7.33
CA TYR A 10 -25.66 26.25 7.51
C TYR A 10 -25.92 25.86 8.97
N TYR A 11 -24.92 25.92 9.87
CA TYR A 11 -25.11 25.65 11.28
C TYR A 11 -25.93 26.73 12.02
N GLN A 12 -26.06 27.92 11.46
CA GLN A 12 -26.90 29.01 12.02
C GLN A 12 -28.32 29.01 11.46
N GLN A 13 -28.63 28.16 10.49
CA GLN A 13 -29.93 28.07 9.85
C GLN A 13 -30.77 26.97 10.48
N THR A 14 -32.10 27.20 10.53
CA THR A 14 -33.04 26.13 10.85
C THR A 14 -33.06 25.08 9.76
N VAL A 15 -33.68 23.92 10.03
CA VAL A 15 -33.80 22.84 9.05
C VAL A 15 -34.58 23.33 7.81
N ASP A 16 -35.67 24.04 8.01
CA ASP A 16 -36.51 24.54 6.92
C ASP A 16 -35.80 25.62 6.07
N GLU A 17 -35.07 26.52 6.72
CA GLU A 17 -34.23 27.50 6.01
C GLU A 17 -33.13 26.80 5.18
N THR A 18 -32.51 25.78 5.74
CA THR A 18 -31.45 25.01 5.01
C THR A 18 -32.03 24.28 3.79
N LEU A 19 -33.16 23.56 3.97
CA LEU A 19 -33.84 22.87 2.88
C LEU A 19 -34.27 23.84 1.77
N SER A 20 -34.82 24.99 2.15
CA SER A 20 -35.24 26.06 1.23
C SER A 20 -34.04 26.62 0.44
N ASN A 21 -32.93 26.91 1.13
CA ASN A 21 -31.71 27.47 0.50
C ASN A 21 -31.02 26.48 -0.46
N ILE A 22 -31.09 25.18 -0.17
CA ILE A 22 -30.52 24.13 -1.03
C ILE A 22 -31.54 23.67 -2.08
N HIS A 23 -32.76 24.20 -2.06
CA HIS A 23 -33.85 23.76 -2.95
C HIS A 23 -34.09 22.24 -2.86
N SER A 24 -34.23 21.72 -1.64
CA SER A 24 -34.55 20.32 -1.35
C SER A 24 -35.78 20.20 -0.46
N THR A 25 -36.29 18.99 -0.30
CA THR A 25 -37.45 18.67 0.55
C THR A 25 -37.13 17.46 1.43
N LEU A 26 -37.95 17.20 2.46
CA LEU A 26 -37.78 15.99 3.29
C LEU A 26 -38.00 14.68 2.53
N GLU A 27 -38.69 14.72 1.38
CA GLU A 27 -38.85 13.60 0.47
C GLU A 27 -37.63 13.39 -0.44
N GLY A 28 -36.65 14.30 -0.38
CA GLY A 28 -35.44 14.27 -1.18
C GLY A 28 -35.61 14.75 -2.62
N LEU A 29 -34.55 14.68 -3.39
CA LEU A 29 -34.49 15.10 -4.79
C LEU A 29 -35.16 14.09 -5.72
N SER A 30 -35.61 14.57 -6.88
CA SER A 30 -35.96 13.67 -7.99
C SER A 30 -34.70 13.14 -8.67
N GLY A 31 -34.75 11.97 -9.29
CA GLY A 31 -33.61 11.39 -10.02
C GLY A 31 -33.09 12.29 -11.15
N THR A 32 -34.00 13.04 -11.81
CA THR A 32 -33.65 14.02 -12.85
C THR A 32 -32.89 15.22 -12.27
N GLU A 33 -33.32 15.73 -11.12
CA GLU A 33 -32.68 16.84 -10.42
C GLU A 33 -31.33 16.42 -9.86
N ALA A 34 -31.22 15.24 -9.24
CA ALA A 34 -29.96 14.70 -8.75
C ALA A 34 -28.92 14.54 -9.90
N SER A 35 -29.35 14.05 -11.07
CA SER A 35 -28.50 13.95 -12.25
C SER A 35 -28.05 15.29 -12.78
N ALA A 36 -28.94 16.30 -12.80
CA ALA A 36 -28.59 17.66 -13.20
C ALA A 36 -27.58 18.31 -12.22
N ARG A 37 -27.77 18.12 -10.92
CA ARG A 37 -26.83 18.60 -9.90
C ARG A 37 -25.48 17.89 -9.97
N LEU A 38 -25.46 16.59 -10.27
CA LEU A 38 -24.24 15.84 -10.46
C LEU A 38 -23.42 16.38 -11.64
N GLN A 39 -24.08 16.77 -12.73
CA GLN A 39 -23.42 17.43 -13.87
C GLN A 39 -22.90 18.82 -13.51
N GLN A 40 -23.59 19.55 -12.64
CA GLN A 40 -23.24 20.91 -12.22
C GLN A 40 -22.13 20.95 -11.16
N HIS A 41 -22.22 20.12 -10.11
CA HIS A 41 -21.29 20.10 -8.99
C HIS A 41 -20.15 19.12 -9.15
N GLY A 42 -20.29 18.13 -10.07
CA GLY A 42 -19.34 17.04 -10.23
C GLY A 42 -19.57 15.93 -9.23
N GLU A 43 -18.72 14.90 -9.32
CA GLU A 43 -18.73 13.76 -8.41
C GLU A 43 -18.30 14.18 -6.99
N ASN A 44 -18.91 13.54 -5.97
CA ASN A 44 -18.48 13.69 -4.59
C ASN A 44 -17.17 12.92 -4.38
N ALA A 45 -16.08 13.51 -4.86
CA ALA A 45 -14.73 12.99 -4.77
C ALA A 45 -13.75 14.15 -4.52
N LEU A 46 -12.69 13.88 -3.81
CA LEU A 46 -11.65 14.88 -3.57
C LEU A 46 -11.01 15.33 -4.89
N PRO A 47 -10.70 16.63 -5.06
CA PRO A 47 -10.22 17.17 -6.33
C PRO A 47 -8.94 16.47 -6.80
N GLN A 48 -8.99 15.81 -7.96
CA GLN A 48 -7.83 15.25 -8.62
C GLN A 48 -7.39 16.19 -9.76
N LYS A 49 -6.07 16.34 -9.97
CA LYS A 49 -5.56 17.09 -11.13
C LYS A 49 -6.06 16.41 -12.41
N LYS A 50 -6.86 17.11 -13.23
CA LYS A 50 -7.35 16.61 -14.52
C LYS A 50 -6.15 16.21 -15.39
N GLY A 51 -6.15 14.97 -15.87
CA GLY A 51 -5.16 14.48 -16.81
C GLY A 51 -5.20 15.27 -18.13
N LYS A 52 -4.06 15.34 -18.84
CA LYS A 52 -4.00 15.96 -20.17
C LYS A 52 -4.93 15.20 -21.14
N PRO A 53 -5.64 15.87 -22.07
CA PRO A 53 -6.47 15.21 -23.08
C PRO A 53 -5.65 14.23 -23.94
N ALA A 54 -6.29 13.15 -24.42
CA ALA A 54 -5.63 12.03 -25.09
C ALA A 54 -4.75 12.45 -26.29
N TRP A 55 -5.21 13.43 -27.09
CA TRP A 55 -4.44 13.95 -28.23
C TRP A 55 -3.17 14.72 -27.81
N LEU A 56 -3.22 15.45 -26.69
CA LEU A 56 -2.03 16.11 -26.13
C LEU A 56 -1.03 15.12 -25.56
N ARG A 57 -1.50 13.99 -25.01
CA ARG A 57 -0.65 12.88 -24.56
C ARG A 57 0.00 12.19 -25.75
N PHE A 58 -0.75 11.94 -26.81
CA PHE A 58 -0.18 11.40 -28.06
C PHE A 58 0.89 12.33 -28.63
N LEU A 59 0.63 13.63 -28.72
CA LEU A 59 1.63 14.60 -29.17
C LEU A 59 2.86 14.68 -28.24
N ALA A 60 2.68 14.44 -26.94
CA ALA A 60 3.81 14.42 -26.01
C ALA A 60 4.83 13.30 -26.32
N HIS A 61 4.39 12.20 -26.94
CA HIS A 61 5.31 11.15 -27.40
C HIS A 61 6.23 11.61 -28.54
N PHE A 62 5.86 12.67 -29.28
CA PHE A 62 6.76 13.25 -30.28
C PHE A 62 7.83 14.16 -29.67
N ASN A 63 7.72 14.51 -28.38
CA ASN A 63 8.75 15.27 -27.66
C ASN A 63 9.80 14.33 -27.07
N ASP A 64 10.38 13.50 -27.93
CA ASP A 64 11.43 12.55 -27.61
C ASP A 64 12.64 12.82 -28.49
N VAL A 65 13.85 12.75 -27.91
CA VAL A 65 15.12 13.01 -28.60
C VAL A 65 15.31 12.12 -29.82
N LEU A 66 14.89 10.85 -29.70
CA LEU A 66 14.98 9.91 -30.79
C LEU A 66 14.08 10.29 -31.99
N ILE A 67 12.84 10.68 -31.70
CA ILE A 67 11.92 11.11 -32.76
C ILE A 67 12.48 12.37 -33.44
N TYR A 68 13.13 13.26 -32.70
CA TYR A 68 13.82 14.40 -33.33
C TYR A 68 14.96 13.94 -34.26
N VAL A 69 15.76 12.95 -33.86
CA VAL A 69 16.78 12.36 -34.72
C VAL A 69 16.20 11.73 -35.98
N LEU A 70 15.09 11.00 -35.86
CA LEU A 70 14.37 10.42 -36.98
C LEU A 70 13.79 11.47 -37.91
N LEU A 71 13.22 12.56 -37.35
CA LEU A 71 12.70 13.66 -38.16
C LEU A 71 13.82 14.38 -38.91
N VAL A 72 14.96 14.61 -38.29
CA VAL A 72 16.16 15.15 -38.97
C VAL A 72 16.64 14.18 -40.05
N ALA A 73 16.67 12.87 -39.79
CA ALA A 73 17.03 11.89 -40.81
C ALA A 73 16.06 11.88 -42.00
N ALA A 74 14.74 11.92 -41.71
CA ALA A 74 13.73 12.00 -42.75
C ALA A 74 13.89 13.28 -43.63
N LEU A 75 14.17 14.42 -42.98
CA LEU A 75 14.41 15.69 -43.67
C LEU A 75 15.68 15.62 -44.55
N LEU A 76 16.76 15.04 -44.08
CA LEU A 76 17.98 14.84 -44.87
C LEU A 76 17.71 13.92 -46.06
N LYS A 77 16.97 12.84 -45.92
CA LYS A 77 16.57 11.94 -47.01
C LYS A 77 15.67 12.64 -48.02
N LEU A 78 14.79 13.55 -47.57
CA LEU A 78 14.00 14.40 -48.44
C LEU A 78 14.87 15.28 -49.33
N PHE A 79 15.87 15.98 -48.77
CA PHE A 79 16.79 16.80 -49.51
C PHE A 79 17.70 16.03 -50.47
N MET A 80 17.97 14.76 -50.16
CA MET A 80 18.72 13.85 -51.03
C MET A 80 17.86 13.21 -52.14
N GLY A 81 16.57 13.50 -52.22
CA GLY A 81 15.67 12.95 -53.24
C GLY A 81 15.20 11.52 -52.98
N HIS A 82 15.48 10.96 -51.79
CA HIS A 82 15.08 9.58 -51.39
C HIS A 82 13.73 9.55 -50.69
N TRP A 83 12.66 9.82 -51.46
CA TRP A 83 11.30 9.95 -50.94
C TRP A 83 10.77 8.69 -50.18
N VAL A 84 11.11 7.51 -50.71
CA VAL A 84 10.66 6.22 -50.10
C VAL A 84 11.25 6.07 -48.71
N ASP A 85 12.55 6.28 -48.55
CA ASP A 85 13.23 6.18 -47.26
C ASP A 85 12.67 7.20 -46.24
N MET A 86 12.39 8.41 -46.71
CA MET A 86 11.75 9.47 -45.89
C MET A 86 10.40 8.99 -45.33
N PHE A 87 9.50 8.48 -46.20
CA PHE A 87 8.19 8.00 -45.77
C PHE A 87 8.27 6.81 -44.85
N VAL A 88 9.24 5.91 -45.04
CA VAL A 88 9.48 4.77 -44.16
C VAL A 88 9.92 5.25 -42.76
N ILE A 89 10.86 6.18 -42.69
CA ILE A 89 11.34 6.73 -41.39
C ILE A 89 10.22 7.46 -40.68
N LEU A 90 9.42 8.27 -41.37
CA LEU A 90 8.26 8.93 -40.78
C LEU A 90 7.19 7.94 -40.30
N GLY A 91 6.92 6.92 -41.10
CA GLY A 91 5.99 5.82 -40.75
C GLY A 91 6.40 5.12 -39.46
N VAL A 92 7.68 4.80 -39.33
CA VAL A 92 8.23 4.18 -38.12
C VAL A 92 8.13 5.13 -36.92
N ALA A 93 8.43 6.41 -37.06
CA ALA A 93 8.27 7.39 -36.00
C ALA A 93 6.82 7.48 -35.48
N ILE A 94 5.85 7.48 -36.43
CA ILE A 94 4.42 7.49 -36.08
C ILE A 94 4.01 6.18 -35.39
N ILE A 95 4.46 5.03 -35.90
CA ILE A 95 4.15 3.72 -35.28
C ILE A 95 4.73 3.66 -33.87
N ASN A 96 5.94 4.14 -33.66
CA ASN A 96 6.57 4.18 -32.34
C ASN A 96 5.79 5.07 -31.35
N ALA A 97 5.40 6.27 -31.77
CA ALA A 97 4.56 7.16 -30.97
C ALA A 97 3.18 6.53 -30.66
N LEU A 98 2.59 5.80 -31.61
CA LEU A 98 1.32 5.09 -31.42
C LEU A 98 1.46 3.94 -30.43
N ILE A 99 2.50 3.13 -30.53
CA ILE A 99 2.79 2.05 -29.60
C ILE A 99 2.97 2.61 -28.17
N GLY A 100 3.77 3.67 -28.02
CA GLY A 100 3.99 4.35 -26.74
C GLY A 100 2.67 4.85 -26.13
N HIS A 101 1.81 5.48 -26.93
CA HIS A 101 0.50 5.96 -26.50
C HIS A 101 -0.45 4.84 -26.06
N ILE A 102 -0.50 3.73 -26.81
CA ILE A 102 -1.34 2.55 -26.46
C ILE A 102 -0.85 1.93 -25.14
N GLN A 103 0.46 1.80 -24.97
CA GLN A 103 1.06 1.22 -23.77
C GLN A 103 0.79 2.08 -22.54
N GLU A 104 0.97 3.41 -22.62
CA GLU A 104 0.67 4.33 -21.52
C GLU A 104 -0.83 4.31 -21.16
N SER A 105 -1.70 4.33 -22.18
CA SER A 105 -3.15 4.27 -21.97
C SER A 105 -3.60 2.96 -21.30
N ASN A 106 -3.00 1.82 -21.64
CA ASN A 106 -3.31 0.54 -21.02
C ASN A 106 -2.83 0.48 -19.56
N ALA A 107 -1.67 1.05 -19.24
CA ALA A 107 -1.17 1.17 -17.88
C ALA A 107 -2.09 2.04 -17.01
N GLU A 108 -2.55 3.19 -17.52
CA GLU A 108 -3.53 4.06 -16.83
C GLU A 108 -4.87 3.35 -16.58
N LYS A 109 -5.42 2.66 -17.59
CA LYS A 109 -6.69 1.92 -17.47
C LYS A 109 -6.60 0.83 -16.40
N SER A 110 -5.48 0.12 -16.33
CA SER A 110 -5.26 -0.92 -15.31
C SER A 110 -5.28 -0.32 -13.90
N LEU A 111 -4.67 0.84 -13.71
CA LEU A 111 -4.70 1.57 -12.43
C LEU A 111 -6.10 2.06 -12.08
N GLN A 112 -6.84 2.59 -13.05
CA GLN A 112 -8.19 3.12 -12.83
C GLN A 112 -9.18 2.02 -12.45
N SER A 113 -9.10 0.85 -13.08
CA SER A 113 -9.90 -0.33 -12.72
C SER A 113 -9.70 -0.74 -11.26
N ILE A 114 -8.46 -0.66 -10.76
CA ILE A 114 -8.10 -1.04 -9.39
C ILE A 114 -8.60 0.01 -8.39
N ARG A 115 -8.53 1.30 -8.74
CA ARG A 115 -9.08 2.39 -7.90
C ARG A 115 -10.58 2.28 -7.68
N ASN A 116 -11.34 1.84 -8.68
CA ASN A 116 -12.80 1.68 -8.59
C ASN A 116 -13.22 0.55 -7.63
N MET A 117 -12.31 -0.30 -7.17
CA MET A 117 -12.59 -1.32 -6.14
C MET A 117 -12.73 -0.75 -4.71
N LEU A 118 -12.47 0.55 -4.51
CA LEU A 118 -12.54 1.22 -3.22
C LEU A 118 -13.78 2.10 -3.04
N SER A 119 -14.80 2.01 -3.93
CA SER A 119 -16.01 2.82 -3.82
C SER A 119 -16.86 2.39 -2.63
N SER A 120 -17.24 3.34 -1.75
CA SER A 120 -18.22 3.18 -0.68
C SER A 120 -19.63 3.52 -1.17
N GLU A 121 -20.65 3.02 -0.46
CA GLU A 121 -22.07 3.26 -0.75
C GLU A 121 -22.71 4.11 0.34
N ALA A 122 -23.79 4.84 0.00
CA ALA A 122 -24.61 5.60 0.92
C ALA A 122 -26.10 5.35 0.66
N VAL A 123 -26.89 5.33 1.74
CA VAL A 123 -28.35 5.23 1.64
C VAL A 123 -28.94 6.64 1.61
N VAL A 124 -29.66 6.96 0.54
CA VAL A 124 -30.33 8.27 0.37
C VAL A 124 -31.81 8.14 0.28
N VAL A 125 -32.54 9.22 0.62
CA VAL A 125 -33.97 9.34 0.35
C VAL A 125 -34.15 10.19 -0.90
N ARG A 126 -34.75 9.62 -1.95
CA ARG A 126 -35.13 10.32 -3.19
C ARG A 126 -36.58 10.04 -3.50
N GLN A 127 -37.39 11.08 -3.71
CA GLN A 127 -38.83 10.97 -3.94
C GLN A 127 -39.56 10.10 -2.90
N GLY A 128 -39.17 10.21 -1.63
CA GLY A 128 -39.72 9.43 -0.53
C GLY A 128 -39.23 7.96 -0.44
N ASN A 129 -38.42 7.48 -1.39
CA ASN A 129 -37.88 6.12 -1.41
C ASN A 129 -36.43 6.07 -0.92
N HIS A 130 -36.07 4.99 -0.24
CA HIS A 130 -34.68 4.71 0.13
C HIS A 130 -33.95 4.05 -1.03
N GLU A 131 -32.87 4.65 -1.48
CA GLU A 131 -31.99 4.14 -2.53
C GLU A 131 -30.56 4.02 -2.02
N THR A 132 -29.87 2.92 -2.37
CA THR A 132 -28.44 2.80 -2.11
C THR A 132 -27.68 3.25 -3.36
N ILE A 133 -26.83 4.27 -3.22
CA ILE A 133 -26.05 4.82 -4.31
C ILE A 133 -24.56 4.85 -3.96
N PRO A 134 -23.65 4.82 -4.96
CA PRO A 134 -22.24 5.10 -4.73
C PRO A 134 -22.08 6.48 -4.09
N THR A 135 -21.21 6.62 -3.09
CA THR A 135 -20.97 7.91 -2.42
C THR A 135 -20.53 9.00 -3.41
N THR A 136 -19.85 8.62 -4.50
CA THR A 136 -19.46 9.54 -5.58
C THR A 136 -20.63 10.19 -6.31
N ALA A 137 -21.82 9.59 -6.25
CA ALA A 137 -23.03 10.09 -6.89
C ALA A 137 -23.89 11.00 -5.98
N LEU A 138 -23.42 11.31 -4.76
CA LEU A 138 -24.05 12.25 -3.84
C LEU A 138 -23.93 13.68 -4.36
N VAL A 139 -25.00 14.45 -4.20
CA VAL A 139 -25.07 15.86 -4.60
C VAL A 139 -25.64 16.72 -3.47
N PRO A 140 -25.29 18.02 -3.41
CA PRO A 140 -25.93 18.93 -2.47
C PRO A 140 -27.46 18.90 -2.59
N GLY A 141 -28.15 18.70 -1.47
CA GLY A 141 -29.60 18.53 -1.39
C GLY A 141 -30.10 17.10 -1.28
N ASP A 142 -29.26 16.08 -1.46
CA ASP A 142 -29.61 14.69 -1.13
C ASP A 142 -29.85 14.54 0.37
N ILE A 143 -30.84 13.73 0.74
CA ILE A 143 -31.09 13.36 2.13
C ILE A 143 -30.42 12.02 2.41
N VAL A 144 -29.43 12.00 3.29
CA VAL A 144 -28.69 10.79 3.67
C VAL A 144 -29.26 10.21 4.94
N VAL A 145 -29.49 8.89 4.95
CA VAL A 145 -29.89 8.14 6.15
C VAL A 145 -28.63 7.64 6.83
N ILE A 146 -28.52 7.85 8.13
CA ILE A 146 -27.34 7.63 8.94
C ILE A 146 -27.65 6.64 10.05
N ARG A 147 -26.80 5.66 10.26
CA ARG A 147 -26.93 4.61 11.29
C ARG A 147 -25.62 4.43 12.04
N ALA A 148 -25.70 3.86 13.22
CA ALA A 148 -24.52 3.49 14.00
C ALA A 148 -23.56 2.61 13.16
N GLY A 149 -22.28 2.95 13.16
CA GLY A 149 -21.24 2.32 12.35
C GLY A 149 -21.05 2.92 10.96
N ASP A 150 -21.97 3.77 10.48
CA ASP A 150 -21.82 4.41 9.17
C ASP A 150 -20.71 5.47 9.19
N ARG A 151 -20.03 5.59 8.04
CA ARG A 151 -19.13 6.72 7.78
C ARG A 151 -19.89 7.81 7.04
N ILE A 152 -19.77 9.05 7.53
CA ILE A 152 -20.41 10.21 6.92
C ILE A 152 -19.79 10.48 5.54
N PRO A 153 -20.59 10.42 4.44
CA PRO A 153 -20.07 10.42 3.07
C PRO A 153 -19.83 11.83 2.48
N ALA A 154 -20.39 12.85 3.08
CA ALA A 154 -20.31 14.25 2.64
C ALA A 154 -20.57 15.15 3.85
N ASP A 155 -20.41 16.47 3.74
CA ASP A 155 -20.81 17.35 4.84
C ASP A 155 -22.34 17.49 4.85
N LEU A 156 -22.96 17.19 6.00
CA LEU A 156 -24.41 17.14 6.17
C LEU A 156 -24.88 18.11 7.23
N ARG A 157 -26.04 18.75 7.00
CA ARG A 157 -26.81 19.43 8.04
C ARG A 157 -27.81 18.43 8.62
N VAL A 158 -27.73 18.19 9.93
CA VAL A 158 -28.64 17.26 10.64
C VAL A 158 -30.10 17.77 10.54
N ILE A 159 -30.98 16.90 10.05
CA ILE A 159 -32.43 17.14 9.98
C ILE A 159 -33.13 16.47 11.17
N GLU A 160 -32.74 15.22 11.43
CA GLU A 160 -33.33 14.36 12.46
C GLU A 160 -32.21 13.59 13.16
N ALA A 161 -32.20 13.59 14.48
CA ALA A 161 -31.22 12.88 15.29
C ALA A 161 -31.88 12.09 16.40
N HIS A 162 -31.55 10.81 16.54
CA HIS A 162 -32.01 9.93 17.62
C HIS A 162 -30.78 9.38 18.35
N ASN A 163 -30.40 10.00 19.47
CA ASN A 163 -29.18 9.66 20.22
C ASN A 163 -27.93 9.58 19.33
N LEU A 164 -27.87 10.44 18.32
CA LEU A 164 -26.83 10.45 17.31
C LEU A 164 -25.52 10.96 17.92
N ARG A 165 -24.54 10.08 18.02
CA ARG A 165 -23.20 10.41 18.51
C ARG A 165 -22.17 10.09 17.45
N VAL A 166 -21.25 11.02 17.20
CA VAL A 166 -20.27 10.96 16.12
C VAL A 166 -18.88 11.18 16.67
N GLU A 167 -17.95 10.36 16.24
CA GLU A 167 -16.53 10.50 16.52
C GLU A 167 -15.92 11.47 15.49
N GLU A 168 -15.54 12.65 15.97
CA GLU A 168 -15.00 13.76 15.15
C GLU A 168 -13.49 13.99 15.38
N ALA A 169 -12.82 13.06 16.04
CA ALA A 169 -11.37 13.11 16.29
C ALA A 169 -10.56 13.43 15.03
N ILE A 170 -11.05 13.01 13.90
CA ILE A 170 -10.54 13.22 12.56
C ILE A 170 -10.34 14.69 12.17
N LEU A 171 -11.23 15.56 12.65
CA LEU A 171 -11.24 16.99 12.32
C LEU A 171 -10.84 17.88 13.49
N THR A 172 -11.21 17.47 14.71
CA THR A 172 -10.99 18.27 15.91
C THR A 172 -9.72 17.89 16.68
N GLY A 173 -9.18 16.67 16.43
CA GLY A 173 -8.07 16.09 17.18
C GLY A 173 -8.47 15.56 18.56
N GLU A 174 -9.75 15.69 18.96
CA GLU A 174 -10.28 15.27 20.26
C GLU A 174 -10.95 13.91 20.15
N SER A 175 -10.56 12.93 20.96
CA SER A 175 -11.10 11.56 20.96
C SER A 175 -12.48 11.43 21.60
N THR A 176 -13.13 12.54 21.96
CA THR A 176 -14.45 12.52 22.57
C THR A 176 -15.56 12.41 21.52
N VAL A 177 -16.51 11.53 21.79
CA VAL A 177 -17.71 11.37 20.96
C VAL A 177 -18.65 12.56 21.18
N VAL A 178 -19.07 13.21 20.09
CA VAL A 178 -19.90 14.41 20.10
C VAL A 178 -21.37 14.04 19.87
N GLU A 179 -22.26 14.47 20.72
CA GLU A 179 -23.71 14.31 20.54
C GLU A 179 -24.24 15.36 19.55
N LYS A 180 -25.01 14.92 18.57
CA LYS A 180 -25.54 15.77 17.50
C LYS A 180 -27.03 16.00 17.63
N ASN A 181 -27.46 17.21 17.28
CA ASN A 181 -28.87 17.62 17.30
C ASN A 181 -29.24 18.41 16.03
N SER A 182 -30.52 18.77 15.88
CA SER A 182 -31.02 19.51 14.72
C SER A 182 -31.22 21.01 14.99
N ASP A 183 -30.91 21.52 16.17
CA ASP A 183 -31.18 22.91 16.56
C ASP A 183 -30.25 23.88 15.80
N ALA A 184 -30.77 25.09 15.51
CA ALA A 184 -29.95 26.15 14.92
C ALA A 184 -29.03 26.76 15.97
N LEU A 185 -27.75 26.94 15.63
CA LEU A 185 -26.74 27.50 16.51
C LEU A 185 -26.55 29.00 16.24
N SER A 186 -26.10 29.76 17.23
CA SER A 186 -25.87 31.22 17.11
C SER A 186 -24.39 31.56 17.33
N GLY A 187 -23.92 32.60 16.67
CA GLY A 187 -22.52 33.09 16.79
C GLY A 187 -21.54 32.38 15.90
N GLU A 188 -20.29 32.80 15.95
CA GLU A 188 -19.17 32.10 15.28
C GLU A 188 -18.64 30.97 16.16
N LEU A 189 -18.76 29.73 15.70
CA LEU A 189 -18.38 28.54 16.44
C LEU A 189 -17.27 27.80 15.74
N PRO A 190 -16.26 27.28 16.48
CA PRO A 190 -15.28 26.36 15.94
C PRO A 190 -15.94 25.05 15.45
N LEU A 191 -15.24 24.26 14.63
CA LEU A 191 -15.79 23.05 14.00
C LEU A 191 -16.37 22.06 15.01
N GLY A 192 -15.67 21.81 16.12
CA GLY A 192 -16.09 20.86 17.16
C GLY A 192 -17.36 21.24 17.89
N ASP A 193 -17.73 22.53 17.93
CA ASP A 193 -18.91 23.04 18.63
C ASP A 193 -20.17 23.17 17.74
N ARG A 194 -20.05 22.74 16.47
CA ARG A 194 -21.18 22.77 15.52
C ARG A 194 -21.99 21.47 15.62
N TYR A 195 -22.73 21.30 16.69
CA TYR A 195 -23.45 20.07 17.02
C TYR A 195 -24.54 19.66 16.00
N ASN A 196 -24.89 20.52 15.08
CA ASN A 196 -25.91 20.27 14.06
C ASN A 196 -25.36 20.04 12.67
N LEU A 197 -24.02 19.90 12.52
CA LEU A 197 -23.36 19.47 11.30
C LEU A 197 -22.67 18.13 11.50
N LEU A 198 -22.62 17.35 10.43
CA LEU A 198 -21.84 16.12 10.31
C LEU A 198 -20.82 16.32 9.20
N TYR A 199 -19.62 15.90 9.40
CA TYR A 199 -18.53 16.14 8.47
C TYR A 199 -18.12 14.88 7.74
N SER A 200 -17.81 15.03 6.46
CA SER A 200 -17.29 13.95 5.62
C SER A 200 -16.12 13.25 6.29
N GLY A 201 -16.16 11.90 6.30
CA GLY A 201 -15.06 11.07 6.83
C GLY A 201 -15.19 10.72 8.33
N THR A 202 -16.05 11.39 9.11
CA THR A 202 -16.33 11.06 10.51
C THR A 202 -17.18 9.81 10.64
N THR A 203 -17.18 9.14 11.81
CA THR A 203 -17.87 7.86 12.01
C THR A 203 -18.96 7.98 13.06
N VAL A 204 -20.12 7.41 12.80
CA VAL A 204 -21.24 7.35 13.73
C VAL A 204 -20.97 6.30 14.81
N SER A 205 -20.77 6.73 16.05
CA SER A 205 -20.51 5.83 17.18
C SER A 205 -21.77 5.15 17.70
N SER A 206 -22.88 5.89 17.79
CA SER A 206 -24.17 5.36 18.24
C SER A 206 -25.36 6.18 17.74
N GLY A 207 -26.56 5.61 17.81
CA GLY A 207 -27.78 6.26 17.37
C GLY A 207 -27.94 6.29 15.86
N GLY A 208 -28.75 7.23 15.36
CA GLY A 208 -28.99 7.41 13.94
C GLY A 208 -29.81 8.65 13.64
N GLY A 209 -30.02 8.93 12.36
CA GLY A 209 -30.77 10.11 11.95
C GLY A 209 -30.78 10.33 10.45
N LYS A 210 -31.10 11.54 10.05
CA LYS A 210 -31.08 12.00 8.65
C LYS A 210 -30.34 13.34 8.55
N GLY A 211 -29.63 13.53 7.48
CA GLY A 211 -28.98 14.81 7.19
C GLY A 211 -29.12 15.18 5.71
N VAL A 212 -29.20 16.47 5.40
CA VAL A 212 -29.15 16.98 4.04
C VAL A 212 -27.72 17.31 3.66
N VAL A 213 -27.29 16.87 2.50
CA VAL A 213 -25.96 17.18 1.94
C VAL A 213 -25.82 18.67 1.69
N VAL A 214 -24.87 19.32 2.33
CA VAL A 214 -24.61 20.78 2.20
C VAL A 214 -23.34 21.05 1.39
N ALA A 215 -22.35 20.13 1.41
CA ALA A 215 -21.13 20.23 0.62
C ALA A 215 -20.64 18.83 0.20
N THR A 216 -20.02 18.75 -0.99
CA THR A 216 -19.47 17.52 -1.58
C THR A 216 -18.05 17.73 -2.06
N GLY A 217 -17.25 16.68 -2.08
CA GLY A 217 -15.91 16.64 -2.65
C GLY A 217 -14.98 17.72 -2.11
N GLY A 218 -14.45 18.56 -2.98
CA GLY A 218 -13.50 19.64 -2.62
C GLY A 218 -14.07 20.76 -1.75
N GLU A 219 -15.38 20.88 -1.69
CA GLU A 219 -16.06 21.92 -0.90
C GLU A 219 -16.37 21.45 0.53
N THR A 220 -16.12 20.19 0.90
CA THR A 220 -16.23 19.68 2.26
C THR A 220 -15.09 20.22 3.13
N GLU A 221 -15.25 20.26 4.45
CA GLU A 221 -14.16 20.62 5.37
C GLU A 221 -12.93 19.72 5.16
N LEU A 222 -13.16 18.44 4.93
CA LEU A 222 -12.14 17.48 4.56
C LEU A 222 -11.46 17.83 3.23
N GLY A 223 -12.23 18.30 2.24
CA GLY A 223 -11.74 18.77 0.94
C GLY A 223 -10.82 19.99 1.08
N HIS A 224 -11.14 20.92 1.95
CA HIS A 224 -10.29 22.08 2.26
C HIS A 224 -8.95 21.66 2.87
N ILE A 225 -8.95 20.71 3.82
CA ILE A 225 -7.72 20.14 4.41
C ILE A 225 -6.85 19.48 3.33
N ASN A 226 -7.45 18.69 2.44
CA ASN A 226 -6.72 18.04 1.35
C ASN A 226 -6.11 19.06 0.37
N GLN A 227 -6.79 20.15 0.10
CA GLN A 227 -6.28 21.21 -0.75
C GLN A 227 -5.04 21.91 -0.14
N MET A 228 -5.05 22.19 1.16
CA MET A 228 -3.89 22.71 1.89
C MET A 228 -2.70 21.74 1.86
N MET A 229 -2.95 20.44 1.86
CA MET A 229 -1.91 19.40 1.74
C MET A 229 -1.38 19.23 0.32
N SER A 230 -2.02 19.78 -0.72
CA SER A 230 -1.63 19.56 -2.13
C SER A 230 -0.28 20.16 -2.51
N ASP A 231 0.26 21.09 -1.74
CA ASP A 231 1.52 21.79 -2.00
C ASP A 231 2.77 21.06 -1.50
N ILE A 232 2.60 19.90 -0.88
CA ILE A 232 3.74 19.04 -0.50
C ILE A 232 4.31 18.40 -1.78
N GLU A 233 5.56 18.73 -2.13
CA GLU A 233 6.24 18.22 -3.32
C GLU A 233 6.35 16.69 -3.28
N LYS A 234 6.01 16.06 -4.42
CA LYS A 234 6.18 14.61 -4.59
C LYS A 234 7.65 14.28 -4.83
N HIS A 235 8.25 13.48 -3.98
CA HIS A 235 9.57 12.93 -4.24
C HIS A 235 9.52 11.98 -5.44
N ARG A 236 10.50 12.12 -6.37
CA ARG A 236 10.74 11.17 -7.45
C ARG A 236 11.37 9.91 -6.87
N THR A 237 10.98 8.73 -7.34
CA THR A 237 11.60 7.49 -6.87
C THR A 237 13.07 7.41 -7.26
N PRO A 238 13.90 6.72 -6.46
CA PRO A 238 15.32 6.54 -6.77
C PRO A 238 15.58 5.99 -8.17
N LEU A 239 14.76 5.03 -8.62
CA LEU A 239 14.86 4.45 -9.95
C LEU A 239 14.60 5.47 -11.06
N MET A 240 13.55 6.30 -10.96
CA MET A 240 13.26 7.31 -11.98
C MET A 240 14.41 8.32 -12.12
N VAL A 241 14.98 8.74 -10.99
CA VAL A 241 16.15 9.65 -11.00
C VAL A 241 17.38 8.98 -11.64
N GLN A 242 17.62 7.69 -11.34
CA GLN A 242 18.72 6.94 -11.94
C GLN A 242 18.51 6.72 -13.44
N MET A 243 17.28 6.42 -13.88
CA MET A 243 16.97 6.24 -15.31
C MET A 243 17.15 7.56 -16.09
N ASP A 244 16.70 8.69 -15.56
CA ASP A 244 16.93 10.01 -16.17
C ASP A 244 18.43 10.31 -16.30
N LYS A 245 19.22 10.01 -15.25
CA LYS A 245 20.68 10.19 -15.25
C LYS A 245 21.36 9.27 -16.27
N LEU A 246 20.95 8.00 -16.30
CA LEU A 246 21.48 7.03 -17.25
C LEU A 246 21.16 7.45 -18.69
N GLY A 247 19.92 7.85 -18.98
CA GLY A 247 19.53 8.32 -20.31
C GLY A 247 20.35 9.54 -20.76
N LYS A 248 20.55 10.52 -19.89
CA LYS A 248 21.41 11.70 -20.17
C LYS A 248 22.86 11.29 -20.41
N THR A 249 23.40 10.37 -19.64
CA THR A 249 24.79 9.91 -19.79
C THR A 249 24.97 9.19 -21.12
N ILE A 250 24.06 8.27 -21.47
CA ILE A 250 24.06 7.57 -22.76
C ILE A 250 23.99 8.59 -23.92
N PHE A 251 23.06 9.54 -23.86
CA PHE A 251 22.89 10.57 -24.89
C PHE A 251 24.16 11.39 -25.11
N ILE A 252 24.79 11.90 -24.04
CA ILE A 252 26.03 12.70 -24.14
C ILE A 252 27.17 11.85 -24.73
N THR A 253 27.30 10.60 -24.26
CA THR A 253 28.33 9.67 -24.74
C THR A 253 28.17 9.41 -26.24
N ILE A 254 26.96 9.19 -26.71
CA ILE A 254 26.66 8.96 -28.13
C ILE A 254 26.97 10.21 -28.95
N LEU A 255 26.55 11.38 -28.49
CA LEU A 255 26.79 12.65 -29.18
C LEU A 255 28.28 12.90 -29.38
N VAL A 256 29.09 12.73 -28.33
CA VAL A 256 30.55 12.84 -28.38
C VAL A 256 31.15 11.80 -29.35
N MET A 257 30.67 10.56 -29.29
CA MET A 257 31.12 9.50 -30.18
C MET A 257 30.79 9.79 -31.66
N MET A 258 29.57 10.28 -31.92
CA MET A 258 29.16 10.65 -33.30
C MET A 258 30.04 11.76 -33.86
N VAL A 259 30.31 12.79 -33.05
CA VAL A 259 31.20 13.91 -33.46
C VAL A 259 32.62 13.38 -33.73
N ALA A 260 33.17 12.55 -32.86
CA ALA A 260 34.49 11.95 -33.03
C ALA A 260 34.56 11.06 -34.30
N LEU A 261 33.56 10.20 -34.51
CA LEU A 261 33.50 9.34 -35.70
C LEU A 261 33.25 10.12 -36.98
N PHE A 262 32.50 11.24 -36.95
CA PHE A 262 32.32 12.11 -38.09
C PHE A 262 33.66 12.68 -38.55
N PHE A 263 34.43 13.29 -37.64
CA PHE A 263 35.74 13.86 -37.99
C PHE A 263 36.77 12.76 -38.36
N PHE A 264 36.76 11.64 -37.66
CA PHE A 264 37.63 10.51 -38.01
C PHE A 264 37.37 10.01 -39.44
N SER A 265 36.11 9.75 -39.76
CA SER A 265 35.75 9.27 -41.09
C SER A 265 36.05 10.29 -42.19
N LEU A 266 35.80 11.57 -41.90
CA LEU A 266 36.11 12.67 -42.86
C LEU A 266 37.61 12.79 -43.13
N LEU A 267 38.48 12.55 -42.14
CA LEU A 267 39.93 12.75 -42.23
C LEU A 267 40.67 11.50 -42.71
N PHE A 268 40.19 10.31 -42.40
CA PHE A 268 40.90 9.04 -42.59
C PHE A 268 40.19 8.05 -43.53
N ARG A 269 38.99 8.40 -44.03
CA ARG A 269 38.20 7.47 -44.88
C ARG A 269 37.61 8.22 -46.07
N ASP A 270 37.72 7.62 -47.23
CA ASP A 270 37.12 8.13 -48.50
C ASP A 270 35.67 7.62 -48.62
N MET A 271 34.79 8.06 -47.67
CA MET A 271 33.37 7.72 -47.70
C MET A 271 32.55 8.92 -48.19
N PRO A 272 31.50 8.68 -49.00
CA PRO A 272 30.53 9.77 -49.33
C PRO A 272 29.89 10.33 -48.06
N VAL A 273 29.80 11.66 -47.95
CA VAL A 273 29.22 12.30 -46.79
C VAL A 273 27.80 11.81 -46.49
N SER A 274 27.06 11.45 -47.56
CA SER A 274 25.72 10.88 -47.45
C SER A 274 25.66 9.56 -46.68
N GLU A 275 26.62 8.64 -46.95
CA GLU A 275 26.72 7.35 -46.26
C GLU A 275 27.24 7.52 -44.83
N LEU A 276 28.17 8.45 -44.63
CA LEU A 276 28.66 8.79 -43.30
C LEU A 276 27.53 9.31 -42.40
N VAL A 277 26.72 10.25 -42.87
CA VAL A 277 25.58 10.79 -42.16
C VAL A 277 24.56 9.69 -41.88
N LEU A 278 24.29 8.80 -42.84
CA LEU A 278 23.37 7.67 -42.65
C LEU A 278 23.87 6.71 -41.57
N SER A 279 25.20 6.46 -41.54
CA SER A 279 25.84 5.60 -40.52
C SER A 279 25.73 6.20 -39.11
N LEU A 280 25.94 7.52 -39.00
CA LEU A 280 25.79 8.22 -37.71
C LEU A 280 24.35 8.27 -37.25
N ILE A 281 23.39 8.41 -38.16
CA ILE A 281 21.95 8.29 -37.82
C ILE A 281 21.66 6.86 -37.34
N SER A 282 22.17 5.83 -38.01
CA SER A 282 22.03 4.45 -37.57
C SER A 282 22.61 4.23 -36.19
N LEU A 283 23.78 4.82 -35.90
CA LEU A 283 24.42 4.76 -34.59
C LEU A 283 23.54 5.42 -33.51
N ALA A 284 22.98 6.60 -33.78
CA ALA A 284 22.09 7.30 -32.85
C ALA A 284 20.84 6.45 -32.53
N VAL A 285 20.22 5.87 -33.53
CA VAL A 285 19.05 5.01 -33.40
C VAL A 285 19.41 3.73 -32.63
N ALA A 286 20.55 3.11 -32.92
CA ALA A 286 20.98 1.85 -32.27
C ALA A 286 21.22 2.02 -30.77
N ALA A 287 21.73 3.17 -30.36
CA ALA A 287 22.19 3.37 -28.99
C ALA A 287 21.09 3.80 -28.01
N VAL A 288 19.93 4.23 -28.49
CA VAL A 288 18.80 4.64 -27.64
C VAL A 288 17.86 3.46 -27.38
N PRO A 289 17.63 3.08 -26.11
CA PRO A 289 16.74 1.95 -25.78
C PRO A 289 15.26 2.40 -25.77
N GLU A 290 14.64 2.55 -26.94
CA GLU A 290 13.28 3.07 -27.13
C GLU A 290 12.21 2.32 -26.35
N GLY A 291 12.31 0.99 -26.28
CA GLY A 291 11.33 0.13 -25.61
C GLY A 291 11.39 0.17 -24.08
N LEU A 292 12.49 0.66 -23.49
CA LEU A 292 12.74 0.51 -22.05
C LEU A 292 11.71 1.21 -21.16
N PRO A 293 11.31 2.48 -21.38
CA PRO A 293 10.29 3.14 -20.54
C PRO A 293 8.94 2.41 -20.59
N ALA A 294 8.56 1.94 -21.76
CA ALA A 294 7.31 1.21 -21.96
C ALA A 294 7.31 -0.13 -21.21
N ILE A 295 8.40 -0.88 -21.30
CA ILE A 295 8.55 -2.17 -20.63
C ILE A 295 8.58 -1.99 -19.11
N ILE A 296 9.26 -0.96 -18.59
CA ILE A 296 9.24 -0.61 -17.17
C ILE A 296 7.80 -0.39 -16.71
N SER A 297 7.02 0.40 -17.42
CA SER A 297 5.62 0.67 -17.11
C SER A 297 4.77 -0.60 -17.08
N ILE A 298 5.02 -1.54 -18.00
CA ILE A 298 4.32 -2.83 -18.06
C ILE A 298 4.71 -3.72 -16.88
N ILE A 299 6.01 -3.84 -16.58
CA ILE A 299 6.50 -4.65 -15.45
C ILE A 299 5.89 -4.13 -14.14
N LEU A 300 5.89 -2.80 -13.93
CA LEU A 300 5.27 -2.18 -12.77
C LEU A 300 3.76 -2.43 -12.72
N SER A 301 3.07 -2.34 -13.87
CA SER A 301 1.62 -2.60 -13.95
C SER A 301 1.28 -4.06 -13.62
N LEU A 302 2.08 -5.03 -14.08
CA LEU A 302 1.94 -6.44 -13.70
C LEU A 302 2.16 -6.64 -12.19
N GLY A 303 3.12 -5.92 -11.62
CA GLY A 303 3.35 -5.90 -10.17
C GLY A 303 2.15 -5.39 -9.41
N VAL A 304 1.55 -4.27 -9.84
CA VAL A 304 0.32 -3.72 -9.25
C VAL A 304 -0.83 -4.72 -9.29
N GLN A 305 -1.04 -5.38 -10.43
CA GLN A 305 -2.08 -6.41 -10.54
C GLN A 305 -1.83 -7.60 -9.59
N ALA A 306 -0.58 -8.03 -9.44
CA ALA A 306 -0.23 -9.11 -8.53
C ALA A 306 -0.46 -8.72 -7.06
N MET A 307 -0.12 -7.48 -6.69
CA MET A 307 -0.35 -6.93 -5.35
C MET A 307 -1.84 -6.77 -5.05
N ALA A 308 -2.63 -6.27 -6.01
CA ALA A 308 -4.08 -6.12 -5.87
C ALA A 308 -4.78 -7.47 -5.61
N ARG A 309 -4.37 -8.55 -6.28
CA ARG A 309 -4.86 -9.91 -6.01
C ARG A 309 -4.54 -10.39 -4.59
N ARG A 310 -3.52 -9.83 -3.97
CA ARG A 310 -3.12 -10.08 -2.58
C ARG A 310 -3.62 -8.99 -1.62
N LYS A 311 -4.67 -8.25 -2.00
CA LYS A 311 -5.36 -7.26 -1.18
C LYS A 311 -4.56 -5.97 -0.90
N ALA A 312 -3.44 -5.74 -1.59
CA ALA A 312 -2.68 -4.50 -1.55
C ALA A 312 -2.96 -3.67 -2.81
N ILE A 313 -3.73 -2.62 -2.68
CA ILE A 313 -4.07 -1.72 -3.79
C ILE A 313 -3.03 -0.61 -3.88
N ILE A 314 -2.28 -0.60 -4.97
CA ILE A 314 -1.27 0.42 -5.26
C ILE A 314 -1.92 1.58 -6.01
N ARG A 315 -1.71 2.79 -5.52
CA ARG A 315 -2.26 4.01 -6.12
C ARG A 315 -1.32 4.70 -7.10
N LYS A 316 -0.01 4.46 -6.98
CA LYS A 316 1.04 5.03 -7.83
C LYS A 316 1.99 3.95 -8.31
N LEU A 317 2.20 3.83 -9.63
CA LEU A 317 3.08 2.80 -10.22
C LEU A 317 4.49 2.74 -9.60
N PRO A 318 5.16 3.87 -9.34
CA PRO A 318 6.52 3.84 -8.81
C PRO A 318 6.63 3.23 -7.40
N THR A 319 5.55 3.21 -6.62
CA THR A 319 5.51 2.65 -5.26
C THR A 319 5.88 1.17 -5.23
N VAL A 320 5.57 0.43 -6.30
CA VAL A 320 5.92 -1.00 -6.43
C VAL A 320 7.43 -1.24 -6.27
N GLU A 321 8.23 -0.36 -6.85
CA GLU A 321 9.68 -0.44 -6.78
C GLU A 321 10.20 -0.05 -5.39
N THR A 322 9.60 1.00 -4.80
CA THR A 322 9.97 1.50 -3.47
C THR A 322 9.66 0.48 -2.38
N LEU A 323 8.53 -0.24 -2.50
CA LEU A 323 8.17 -1.37 -1.61
C LEU A 323 9.27 -2.42 -1.53
N GLY A 324 9.87 -2.78 -2.68
CA GLY A 324 10.98 -3.73 -2.74
C GLY A 324 12.29 -3.24 -2.10
N ALA A 325 12.42 -1.94 -1.90
CA ALA A 325 13.59 -1.28 -1.31
C ALA A 325 13.40 -0.91 0.17
N MET A 326 12.21 -1.13 0.74
CA MET A 326 11.91 -0.77 2.12
C MET A 326 12.90 -1.37 3.11
N THR A 327 13.43 -0.54 4.02
CA THR A 327 14.36 -0.93 5.09
C THR A 327 13.70 -0.90 6.46
N VAL A 328 12.70 -0.03 6.64
CA VAL A 328 11.96 0.15 7.89
C VAL A 328 10.46 0.25 7.61
N ILE A 329 9.66 -0.43 8.42
CA ILE A 329 8.20 -0.29 8.45
C ILE A 329 7.81 0.28 9.81
N CYS A 330 7.26 1.48 9.82
CA CYS A 330 6.63 2.09 10.98
C CYS A 330 5.14 1.75 10.96
N SER A 331 4.67 1.00 11.94
CA SER A 331 3.29 0.54 12.00
C SER A 331 2.58 1.04 13.24
N ASP A 332 1.35 1.51 13.07
CA ASP A 332 0.45 1.66 14.20
C ASP A 332 0.15 0.30 14.81
N LYS A 333 -0.07 0.26 16.13
CA LYS A 333 -0.40 -0.95 16.87
C LYS A 333 -1.83 -1.40 16.60
N THR A 334 -2.78 -0.48 16.90
CA THR A 334 -4.19 -0.81 17.05
C THR A 334 -4.85 -1.14 15.71
N GLY A 335 -5.44 -2.34 15.63
CA GLY A 335 -6.15 -2.78 14.44
C GLY A 335 -5.29 -3.14 13.23
N THR A 336 -3.98 -2.83 13.26
CA THR A 336 -3.00 -3.22 12.24
C THR A 336 -2.18 -4.42 12.69
N LEU A 337 -1.48 -4.29 13.81
CA LEU A 337 -0.68 -5.37 14.42
C LEU A 337 -1.50 -6.22 15.37
N THR A 338 -2.57 -5.65 15.94
CA THR A 338 -3.48 -6.31 16.88
C THR A 338 -4.86 -6.51 16.26
N MET A 339 -5.66 -7.37 16.91
CA MET A 339 -7.02 -7.70 16.46
C MET A 339 -7.99 -6.52 16.57
N ASN A 340 -7.70 -5.54 17.44
CA ASN A 340 -8.61 -4.49 17.90
C ASN A 340 -9.86 -5.09 18.57
N GLU A 341 -9.67 -6.20 19.25
CA GLU A 341 -10.66 -6.93 20.03
C GLU A 341 -10.13 -7.11 21.43
N MET A 342 -10.69 -6.33 22.40
CA MET A 342 -10.28 -6.49 23.78
C MET A 342 -10.69 -7.87 24.29
N THR A 343 -9.76 -8.66 24.82
CA THR A 343 -10.02 -9.99 25.37
C THR A 343 -9.46 -10.14 26.77
N VAL A 344 -10.17 -10.84 27.64
CA VAL A 344 -9.67 -11.17 28.99
C VAL A 344 -8.70 -12.33 28.88
N LYS A 345 -7.52 -12.20 29.48
CA LYS A 345 -6.45 -13.20 29.51
C LYS A 345 -6.24 -13.82 30.88
N ALA A 346 -6.59 -13.08 31.94
CA ALA A 346 -6.46 -13.53 33.31
C ALA A 346 -7.66 -13.09 34.14
N VAL A 347 -8.09 -13.92 35.08
CA VAL A 347 -9.04 -13.59 36.16
C VAL A 347 -8.33 -13.91 37.46
N ILE A 348 -8.24 -12.94 38.34
CA ILE A 348 -7.56 -13.05 39.63
C ILE A 348 -8.62 -12.89 40.72
N THR A 349 -8.77 -13.90 41.53
CA THR A 349 -9.57 -13.89 42.77
C THR A 349 -8.67 -13.94 43.97
N ALA A 350 -9.21 -13.81 45.19
CA ALA A 350 -8.40 -13.85 46.39
C ALA A 350 -7.71 -15.23 46.59
N ASP A 351 -8.31 -16.30 46.11
CA ASP A 351 -7.80 -17.69 46.32
C ASP A 351 -7.04 -18.25 45.12
N THR A 352 -7.40 -17.83 43.90
CA THR A 352 -6.90 -18.48 42.68
C THR A 352 -6.76 -17.49 41.50
N THR A 353 -5.72 -17.68 40.72
CA THR A 353 -5.57 -16.97 39.46
C THR A 353 -5.88 -17.91 38.31
N TYR A 354 -6.75 -17.49 37.40
CA TYR A 354 -7.18 -18.26 36.25
C TYR A 354 -6.60 -17.66 34.98
N ARG A 355 -6.18 -18.52 34.06
CA ARG A 355 -5.88 -18.17 32.68
C ARG A 355 -7.12 -18.36 31.81
N VAL A 356 -7.33 -17.45 30.86
CA VAL A 356 -8.46 -17.45 29.92
C VAL A 356 -7.94 -17.64 28.50
N GLU A 357 -8.37 -18.69 27.83
CA GLU A 357 -8.03 -18.95 26.43
C GLU A 357 -8.96 -18.21 25.46
N GLY A 358 -8.47 -17.99 24.25
CA GLY A 358 -9.17 -17.34 23.14
C GLY A 358 -8.76 -15.89 22.94
N ASP A 359 -8.69 -15.48 21.66
CA ASP A 359 -8.13 -14.20 21.21
C ASP A 359 -9.14 -13.33 20.45
N SER A 360 -10.43 -13.70 20.45
CA SER A 360 -11.49 -12.99 19.72
C SER A 360 -12.77 -12.86 20.55
N TYR A 361 -13.76 -12.14 20.00
CA TYR A 361 -15.10 -12.03 20.60
C TYR A 361 -15.93 -13.32 20.49
N GLU A 362 -15.43 -14.36 19.84
CA GLU A 362 -16.07 -15.67 19.88
C GLU A 362 -15.96 -16.24 21.30
N PRO A 363 -17.08 -16.61 21.97
CA PRO A 363 -17.06 -17.10 23.34
C PRO A 363 -16.63 -18.57 23.40
N VAL A 364 -15.44 -18.86 22.84
CA VAL A 364 -14.80 -20.18 22.81
C VAL A 364 -13.47 -20.10 23.56
N GLY A 365 -13.07 -21.19 24.18
CA GLY A 365 -11.86 -21.33 24.98
C GLY A 365 -12.15 -21.60 26.43
N ASN A 366 -11.20 -22.23 27.10
CA ASN A 366 -11.33 -22.69 28.48
C ASN A 366 -10.87 -21.62 29.48
N ILE A 367 -11.39 -21.72 30.68
CA ILE A 367 -10.86 -21.00 31.85
C ILE A 367 -10.26 -22.11 32.75
N HIS A 368 -9.01 -21.95 33.14
CA HIS A 368 -8.34 -22.91 34.01
C HIS A 368 -7.41 -22.20 35.00
N PRO A 369 -7.14 -22.76 36.20
CA PRO A 369 -6.15 -22.21 37.11
C PRO A 369 -4.77 -22.14 36.44
N VAL A 370 -3.94 -21.19 36.85
CA VAL A 370 -2.58 -21.05 36.31
C VAL A 370 -1.73 -22.29 36.56
N ASP A 371 -1.94 -22.92 37.71
CA ASP A 371 -1.17 -24.10 38.19
C ASP A 371 -1.77 -25.44 37.75
N ASP A 372 -2.97 -25.43 37.14
CA ASP A 372 -3.68 -26.65 36.68
C ASP A 372 -4.35 -26.40 35.32
N PRO A 373 -3.94 -27.06 34.24
CA PRO A 373 -4.53 -26.88 32.90
C PRO A 373 -5.95 -27.48 32.77
N THR A 374 -6.53 -28.03 33.83
CA THR A 374 -7.88 -28.61 33.81
C THR A 374 -8.94 -27.50 33.72
N PRO A 375 -9.85 -27.54 32.71
CA PRO A 375 -10.92 -26.53 32.60
C PRO A 375 -11.81 -26.52 33.84
N VAL A 376 -12.12 -25.31 34.33
CA VAL A 376 -12.97 -25.15 35.52
C VAL A 376 -14.44 -25.30 35.13
N SER A 377 -15.18 -26.05 35.96
CA SER A 377 -16.63 -26.05 35.95
C SER A 377 -17.17 -25.12 37.05
N VAL A 378 -18.09 -24.24 36.70
CA VAL A 378 -18.67 -23.27 37.65
C VAL A 378 -19.80 -23.92 38.41
N THR A 379 -19.68 -23.98 39.76
CA THR A 379 -20.73 -24.46 40.64
C THR A 379 -21.49 -23.29 41.24
N GLN A 380 -22.79 -23.48 41.49
CA GLN A 380 -23.66 -22.47 42.09
C GLN A 380 -23.11 -22.07 43.47
N GLY A 381 -23.02 -20.76 43.72
CA GLY A 381 -22.51 -20.19 44.95
C GLY A 381 -20.99 -20.12 45.07
N SER A 382 -20.24 -20.59 44.08
CA SER A 382 -18.78 -20.41 44.05
C SER A 382 -18.37 -18.94 43.83
N LEU A 383 -17.18 -18.58 44.32
CA LEU A 383 -16.60 -17.23 44.10
C LEU A 383 -16.52 -16.87 42.61
N LEU A 384 -16.06 -17.81 41.78
CA LEU A 384 -15.95 -17.63 40.33
C LEU A 384 -17.34 -17.41 39.68
N GLU A 385 -18.38 -18.15 40.11
CA GLU A 385 -19.75 -17.92 39.64
C GLU A 385 -20.24 -16.51 39.93
N ARG A 386 -20.08 -16.06 41.17
CA ARG A 386 -20.46 -14.72 41.58
C ARG A 386 -19.71 -13.62 40.86
N TYR A 387 -18.41 -13.85 40.62
CA TYR A 387 -17.60 -12.96 39.81
C TYR A 387 -18.09 -12.84 38.36
N LEU A 388 -18.26 -13.99 37.66
CA LEU A 388 -18.74 -14.03 36.29
C LEU A 388 -20.13 -13.43 36.14
N ARG A 389 -21.01 -13.68 37.05
CA ARG A 389 -22.35 -13.13 37.08
C ARG A 389 -22.35 -11.60 37.29
N THR A 390 -21.47 -11.12 38.16
CA THR A 390 -21.30 -9.68 38.39
C THR A 390 -20.88 -8.95 37.13
N ILE A 391 -19.87 -9.46 36.41
CA ILE A 391 -19.39 -8.84 35.17
C ILE A 391 -20.36 -9.00 33.99
N ASP A 392 -21.23 -10.00 34.02
CA ASP A 392 -22.29 -10.20 33.05
C ASP A 392 -23.47 -9.22 33.25
N LEU A 393 -23.93 -9.07 34.49
CA LEU A 393 -25.09 -8.26 34.79
C LEU A 393 -24.79 -6.75 34.96
N CYS A 394 -23.63 -6.43 35.52
CA CYS A 394 -23.15 -5.05 35.60
C CYS A 394 -22.37 -4.66 34.34
N ASN A 395 -23.08 -4.59 33.19
CA ASN A 395 -22.51 -4.44 31.87
C ASN A 395 -23.53 -3.86 30.88
N ASP A 396 -23.10 -2.96 29.99
CA ASP A 396 -23.95 -2.34 28.99
C ASP A 396 -23.76 -2.90 27.60
N SER A 397 -22.70 -3.72 27.39
CA SER A 397 -22.40 -4.30 26.10
C SER A 397 -23.23 -5.55 25.81
N GLN A 398 -23.47 -5.80 24.55
CA GLN A 398 -24.16 -6.99 24.07
C GLN A 398 -23.27 -7.76 23.10
N LEU A 399 -23.27 -9.06 23.23
CA LEU A 399 -22.61 -10.00 22.33
C LEU A 399 -23.63 -10.49 21.29
N ILE A 400 -23.41 -10.18 20.02
CA ILE A 400 -24.32 -10.50 18.92
C ILE A 400 -23.59 -11.22 17.80
N LYS A 401 -24.33 -11.96 16.96
CA LYS A 401 -23.82 -12.47 15.69
C LYS A 401 -24.31 -11.59 14.55
N ASP A 402 -23.38 -11.22 13.67
CA ASP A 402 -23.76 -10.51 12.44
C ASP A 402 -24.39 -11.45 11.40
N GLU A 403 -24.81 -10.87 10.25
CA GLU A 403 -25.43 -11.62 9.15
C GLU A 403 -24.51 -12.70 8.55
N GLN A 404 -23.20 -12.58 8.75
CA GLN A 404 -22.19 -13.54 8.29
C GLN A 404 -21.88 -14.62 9.35
N GLY A 405 -22.53 -14.54 10.53
CA GLY A 405 -22.31 -15.49 11.64
C GLY A 405 -21.08 -15.16 12.50
N LEU A 406 -20.42 -14.02 12.30
CA LEU A 406 -19.29 -13.56 13.11
C LEU A 406 -19.78 -12.88 14.39
N TRP A 407 -19.09 -13.14 15.50
CA TRP A 407 -19.38 -12.55 16.78
C TRP A 407 -18.90 -11.08 16.82
N LYS A 408 -19.75 -10.21 17.31
CA LYS A 408 -19.48 -8.77 17.47
C LYS A 408 -20.01 -8.27 18.80
N ILE A 409 -19.38 -7.19 19.29
CA ILE A 409 -19.80 -6.47 20.47
C ILE A 409 -20.52 -5.19 20.06
N THR A 410 -21.66 -4.93 20.69
CA THR A 410 -22.31 -3.62 20.68
C THR A 410 -22.12 -3.00 22.06
N GLY A 411 -21.42 -1.87 22.15
CA GLY A 411 -21.04 -1.20 23.41
C GLY A 411 -19.54 -0.99 23.53
N GLY A 412 -19.06 -0.73 24.74
CA GLY A 412 -17.65 -0.47 25.01
C GLY A 412 -16.76 -1.72 24.88
N PRO A 413 -15.54 -1.62 24.29
CA PRO A 413 -14.66 -2.80 24.12
C PRO A 413 -14.27 -3.48 25.44
N THR A 414 -14.08 -2.71 26.51
CA THR A 414 -13.75 -3.21 27.85
C THR A 414 -14.90 -4.02 28.45
N GLU A 415 -16.10 -3.49 28.38
CA GLU A 415 -17.32 -4.15 28.83
C GLU A 415 -17.64 -5.36 27.97
N GLY A 416 -17.43 -5.24 26.64
CA GLY A 416 -17.57 -6.35 25.72
C GLY A 416 -16.65 -7.52 26.04
N ALA A 417 -15.39 -7.28 26.40
CA ALA A 417 -14.46 -8.32 26.83
C ALA A 417 -14.95 -9.09 28.06
N LEU A 418 -15.54 -8.37 29.04
CA LEU A 418 -16.13 -9.00 30.21
C LEU A 418 -17.37 -9.83 29.85
N LYS A 419 -18.19 -9.35 28.90
CA LYS A 419 -19.37 -10.08 28.40
C LYS A 419 -18.96 -11.38 27.68
N VAL A 420 -17.91 -11.34 26.87
CA VAL A 420 -17.36 -12.54 26.23
C VAL A 420 -16.82 -13.52 27.27
N LEU A 421 -16.11 -13.03 28.29
CA LEU A 421 -15.61 -13.89 29.38
C LEU A 421 -16.76 -14.62 30.08
N ALA A 422 -17.82 -13.91 30.43
CA ALA A 422 -18.98 -14.50 31.09
C ALA A 422 -19.71 -15.54 30.21
N ALA A 423 -19.71 -15.32 28.89
CA ALA A 423 -20.33 -16.22 27.92
C ALA A 423 -19.51 -17.51 27.62
N LYS A 424 -18.22 -17.59 28.02
CA LYS A 424 -17.38 -18.77 27.81
C LYS A 424 -17.79 -19.99 28.66
N ILE A 425 -18.38 -19.74 29.82
CA ILE A 425 -18.84 -20.82 30.72
C ILE A 425 -20.34 -20.65 30.97
N PRO A 426 -21.16 -21.70 30.78
CA PRO A 426 -22.57 -21.64 31.11
C PRO A 426 -22.76 -21.39 32.61
N LEU A 427 -23.40 -20.25 32.94
CA LEU A 427 -23.76 -19.95 34.32
C LEU A 427 -25.04 -20.68 34.69
N PRO A 428 -25.19 -21.17 35.95
CA PRO A 428 -26.43 -21.75 36.45
C PRO A 428 -27.60 -20.77 36.27
N PRO A 429 -28.78 -21.20 35.83
CA PRO A 429 -29.92 -20.35 35.66
C PRO A 429 -30.33 -19.73 37.02
N LEU A 430 -30.56 -18.45 37.03
CA LEU A 430 -31.00 -17.69 38.21
C LEU A 430 -31.99 -16.63 37.77
N ASP A 431 -33.08 -16.43 38.54
CA ASP A 431 -34.02 -15.36 38.27
C ASP A 431 -33.37 -14.00 38.62
N THR A 432 -33.33 -13.08 37.66
CA THR A 432 -32.62 -11.81 37.78
C THR A 432 -33.52 -10.66 37.33
N GLU A 433 -33.67 -9.64 38.18
CA GLU A 433 -34.43 -8.45 37.85
C GLU A 433 -33.62 -7.19 38.19
N MET A 434 -33.28 -6.40 37.16
CA MET A 434 -32.61 -5.11 37.34
C MET A 434 -33.60 -4.07 37.83
N ARG A 435 -33.28 -3.35 38.92
CA ARG A 435 -34.11 -2.33 39.52
C ARG A 435 -33.60 -0.90 39.26
N SER A 436 -32.32 -0.69 39.39
CA SER A 436 -31.69 0.62 39.22
C SER A 436 -30.26 0.48 38.73
N LYS A 437 -29.72 1.57 38.20
CA LYS A 437 -28.38 1.56 37.58
C LYS A 437 -27.73 2.93 37.67
N ILE A 438 -26.44 2.95 38.00
CA ILE A 438 -25.51 4.04 37.78
C ILE A 438 -24.70 3.71 36.55
N PRO A 439 -24.88 4.39 35.40
CA PRO A 439 -24.09 4.13 34.19
C PRO A 439 -22.62 4.48 34.40
N PHE A 440 -21.74 3.93 33.55
CA PHE A 440 -20.32 4.26 33.61
C PHE A 440 -20.10 5.76 33.36
N ASP A 441 -19.33 6.38 34.21
CA ASP A 441 -18.87 7.75 34.08
C ASP A 441 -17.36 7.83 34.24
N SER A 442 -16.70 8.56 33.36
CA SER A 442 -15.23 8.72 33.37
C SER A 442 -14.69 9.44 34.60
N GLN A 443 -15.52 10.28 35.25
CA GLN A 443 -15.17 10.97 36.49
C GLN A 443 -15.13 10.00 37.67
N TYR A 444 -16.11 9.10 37.74
CA TYR A 444 -16.21 8.11 38.81
C TYR A 444 -15.48 6.81 38.50
N LYS A 445 -15.23 6.50 37.21
CA LYS A 445 -14.54 5.32 36.68
C LYS A 445 -15.15 3.97 37.14
N TYR A 446 -16.40 3.90 37.42
CA TYR A 446 -17.13 2.68 37.71
C TYR A 446 -18.54 2.76 37.16
N MET A 447 -19.18 1.61 37.06
CA MET A 447 -20.59 1.37 36.83
C MET A 447 -21.13 0.54 37.94
N SER A 448 -22.39 0.72 38.33
CA SER A 448 -23.06 -0.07 39.34
C SER A 448 -24.50 -0.36 38.97
N THR A 449 -24.98 -1.54 39.37
CA THR A 449 -26.37 -1.97 39.12
C THR A 449 -26.97 -2.61 40.34
N LEU A 450 -28.23 -2.29 40.62
CA LEU A 450 -29.01 -2.94 41.65
C LEU A 450 -29.88 -4.03 41.06
N TYR A 451 -29.64 -5.27 41.50
CA TYR A 451 -30.34 -6.44 41.02
C TYR A 451 -31.04 -7.19 42.17
N ARG A 452 -32.17 -7.81 41.85
CA ARG A 452 -32.69 -8.94 42.62
C ARG A 452 -32.18 -10.22 41.94
N LEU A 453 -31.44 -11.04 42.70
CA LEU A 453 -30.90 -12.33 42.31
C LEU A 453 -31.57 -13.44 43.12
N GLY A 454 -32.62 -14.04 42.58
CA GLY A 454 -33.47 -14.94 43.34
C GLY A 454 -34.16 -14.18 44.47
N ASP A 455 -33.83 -14.55 45.74
CA ASP A 455 -34.37 -13.90 46.94
C ASP A 455 -33.43 -12.81 47.52
N GLU A 456 -32.23 -12.61 46.95
CA GLU A 456 -31.23 -11.65 47.42
C GLU A 456 -31.31 -10.33 46.64
N GLU A 457 -31.31 -9.18 47.31
CA GLU A 457 -31.10 -7.86 46.68
C GLU A 457 -29.64 -7.49 46.82
N VAL A 458 -28.96 -7.23 45.65
CA VAL A 458 -27.53 -7.00 45.62
C VAL A 458 -27.19 -5.81 44.73
N ILE A 459 -26.15 -5.09 45.09
CA ILE A 459 -25.53 -4.06 44.31
C ILE A 459 -24.25 -4.68 43.67
N LEU A 460 -24.16 -4.70 42.36
CA LEU A 460 -23.03 -5.16 41.58
C LEU A 460 -22.25 -3.96 41.04
N ILE A 461 -20.93 -4.03 41.07
CA ILE A 461 -20.06 -2.92 40.74
C ILE A 461 -18.94 -3.43 39.83
N THR A 462 -18.68 -2.75 38.71
CA THR A 462 -17.50 -2.99 37.86
C THR A 462 -16.81 -1.65 37.59
N GLY A 463 -15.48 -1.63 37.60
CA GLY A 463 -14.76 -0.39 37.38
C GLY A 463 -13.24 -0.51 37.53
N ALA A 464 -12.59 0.67 37.54
CA ALA A 464 -11.16 0.76 37.69
C ALA A 464 -10.72 0.32 39.11
N PRO A 465 -9.69 -0.55 39.22
CA PRO A 465 -9.23 -1.07 40.50
C PRO A 465 -8.85 0.03 41.52
N ASP A 466 -8.17 1.08 41.04
CA ASP A 466 -7.75 2.23 41.86
C ASP A 466 -8.89 2.93 42.57
N VAL A 467 -10.09 2.87 42.01
CA VAL A 467 -11.32 3.43 42.59
C VAL A 467 -12.02 2.39 43.47
N LEU A 468 -12.24 1.17 42.98
CA LEU A 468 -12.93 0.15 43.69
C LEU A 468 -12.21 -0.23 45.00
N PHE A 469 -10.88 -0.27 45.02
CA PHE A 469 -10.10 -0.58 46.22
C PHE A 469 -10.28 0.43 47.35
N ARG A 470 -10.61 1.67 47.05
CA ARG A 470 -10.96 2.69 48.08
C ARG A 470 -12.34 2.48 48.67
N LEU A 471 -13.24 1.80 47.95
CA LEU A 471 -14.60 1.51 48.38
C LEU A 471 -14.69 0.17 49.14
N CYS A 472 -13.77 -0.76 48.83
CA CYS A 472 -13.78 -2.13 49.37
C CYS A 472 -13.27 -2.18 50.81
N GLN A 473 -14.05 -2.80 51.69
CA GLN A 473 -13.66 -3.10 53.06
C GLN A 473 -13.37 -4.59 53.25
N TYR A 474 -13.93 -5.41 52.40
CA TYR A 474 -13.78 -6.88 52.44
C TYR A 474 -13.44 -7.43 51.07
N GLN A 475 -12.89 -8.64 51.07
CA GLN A 475 -12.73 -9.48 49.90
C GLN A 475 -13.44 -10.83 50.11
N GLN A 476 -13.97 -11.36 49.02
CA GLN A 476 -14.62 -12.66 49.02
C GLN A 476 -13.59 -13.73 48.77
N THR A 477 -13.58 -14.76 49.58
CA THR A 477 -12.83 -16.02 49.36
C THR A 477 -13.80 -17.20 49.30
N ASN A 478 -13.30 -18.39 48.94
CA ASN A 478 -14.11 -19.59 48.97
C ASN A 478 -14.53 -20.01 50.38
N ASP A 479 -13.76 -19.57 51.41
CA ASP A 479 -14.02 -19.84 52.82
C ASP A 479 -14.91 -18.75 53.48
N GLY A 480 -15.29 -17.70 52.75
CA GLY A 480 -16.13 -16.63 53.26
C GLY A 480 -15.52 -15.24 53.07
N LEU A 481 -16.03 -14.25 53.86
CA LEU A 481 -15.54 -12.88 53.80
C LEU A 481 -14.29 -12.71 54.66
N GLN A 482 -13.29 -12.03 54.08
CA GLN A 482 -12.06 -11.62 54.76
C GLN A 482 -11.86 -10.08 54.65
N PRO A 483 -11.12 -9.44 55.56
CA PRO A 483 -10.71 -8.06 55.38
C PRO A 483 -9.99 -7.86 54.06
N PHE A 484 -10.18 -6.71 53.42
CA PHE A 484 -9.56 -6.38 52.17
C PHE A 484 -8.04 -6.27 52.31
N ASP A 485 -7.28 -7.09 51.58
CA ASP A 485 -5.81 -7.10 51.56
C ASP A 485 -5.30 -6.25 50.39
N GLN A 486 -5.26 -4.95 50.56
CA GLN A 486 -4.83 -3.98 49.52
C GLN A 486 -3.43 -4.30 49.00
N PRO A 487 -2.38 -4.62 49.82
CA PRO A 487 -1.05 -4.93 49.28
C PRO A 487 -1.00 -6.15 48.36
N TYR A 488 -1.78 -7.18 48.65
CA TYR A 488 -1.89 -8.34 47.77
C TYR A 488 -2.43 -7.97 46.39
N TRP A 489 -3.53 -7.21 46.35
CA TRP A 489 -4.17 -6.83 45.11
C TRP A 489 -3.34 -5.83 44.28
N GLU A 490 -2.70 -4.86 44.91
CA GLU A 490 -1.78 -3.95 44.26
C GLU A 490 -0.59 -4.69 43.66
N GLY A 491 -0.04 -5.69 44.38
CA GLY A 491 1.01 -6.57 43.87
C GLY A 491 0.56 -7.36 42.63
N LYS A 492 -0.66 -7.87 42.63
CA LYS A 492 -1.24 -8.58 41.49
C LYS A 492 -1.48 -7.65 40.29
N ILE A 493 -1.96 -6.44 40.51
CA ILE A 493 -2.09 -5.45 39.44
C ILE A 493 -0.74 -5.16 38.82
N GLU A 494 0.30 -4.92 39.63
CA GLU A 494 1.63 -4.61 39.11
C GLU A 494 2.25 -5.79 38.34
N GLU A 495 2.06 -7.03 38.80
CA GLU A 495 2.47 -8.26 38.13
C GLU A 495 1.88 -8.32 36.71
N TYR A 496 0.56 -8.24 36.58
CA TYR A 496 -0.14 -8.39 35.27
C TYR A 496 -0.09 -7.14 34.40
N ALA A 497 0.07 -5.94 35.00
CA ALA A 497 0.35 -4.74 34.23
C ALA A 497 1.71 -4.79 33.54
N ARG A 498 2.73 -5.47 34.11
CA ARG A 498 4.02 -5.72 33.42
C ARG A 498 3.86 -6.65 32.23
N GLU A 499 2.86 -7.53 32.24
CA GLU A 499 2.48 -8.36 31.09
C GLU A 499 1.68 -7.57 30.04
N GLY A 500 1.38 -6.28 30.26
CA GLY A 500 0.66 -5.42 29.36
C GLY A 500 -0.86 -5.51 29.49
N LEU A 501 -1.37 -6.16 30.53
CA LEU A 501 -2.80 -6.29 30.75
C LEU A 501 -3.40 -5.04 31.36
N ARG A 502 -4.55 -4.62 30.86
CA ARG A 502 -5.41 -3.60 31.46
C ARG A 502 -6.33 -4.28 32.48
N MET A 503 -6.34 -3.77 33.70
CA MET A 503 -7.07 -4.38 34.81
C MET A 503 -8.44 -3.72 35.01
N VAL A 504 -9.46 -4.54 35.28
CA VAL A 504 -10.82 -4.13 35.65
C VAL A 504 -11.26 -4.94 36.84
N ALA A 505 -11.75 -4.27 37.87
CA ALA A 505 -12.22 -4.91 39.10
C ALA A 505 -13.73 -5.14 39.09
N ALA A 506 -14.17 -6.20 39.79
CA ALA A 506 -15.56 -6.50 40.06
C ALA A 506 -15.78 -6.67 41.57
N ALA A 507 -16.82 -6.03 42.07
CA ALA A 507 -17.19 -6.03 43.48
C ALA A 507 -18.70 -6.13 43.62
N TRP A 508 -19.15 -6.45 44.80
CA TRP A 508 -20.55 -6.51 45.12
C TRP A 508 -20.82 -6.04 46.57
N LYS A 509 -22.07 -5.77 46.91
CA LYS A 509 -22.52 -5.61 48.31
C LYS A 509 -23.98 -6.01 48.44
N PRO A 510 -24.44 -6.48 49.61
CA PRO A 510 -25.85 -6.66 49.88
C PRO A 510 -26.55 -5.29 49.82
N ALA A 511 -27.72 -5.23 49.16
CA ALA A 511 -28.56 -4.05 49.21
C ALA A 511 -29.40 -3.99 50.51
N HIS A 512 -29.94 -2.84 50.82
CA HIS A 512 -30.89 -2.72 51.93
C HIS A 512 -32.23 -3.36 51.53
N GLU A 513 -32.90 -3.96 52.49
CA GLU A 513 -34.20 -4.60 52.26
C GLU A 513 -35.21 -3.59 51.66
N GLY A 514 -35.73 -3.90 50.47
CA GLY A 514 -36.66 -3.08 49.72
C GLY A 514 -36.05 -1.88 48.98
N GLN A 515 -34.75 -1.81 48.80
CA GLN A 515 -34.08 -0.76 48.03
C GLN A 515 -34.50 -0.81 46.55
N ARG A 516 -34.99 0.32 45.99
CA ARG A 516 -35.44 0.40 44.60
C ARG A 516 -34.59 1.34 43.74
N GLU A 517 -33.93 2.29 44.35
CA GLU A 517 -33.04 3.26 43.70
C GLU A 517 -31.61 3.06 44.17
N LEU A 518 -30.68 3.43 43.33
CA LEU A 518 -29.24 3.31 43.56
C LEU A 518 -28.61 4.69 43.29
N ASP A 519 -27.86 5.19 44.31
CA ASP A 519 -27.09 6.41 44.15
C ASP A 519 -25.65 6.23 44.65
N HIS A 520 -24.76 7.15 44.29
CA HIS A 520 -23.33 7.10 44.65
C HIS A 520 -23.04 6.92 46.16
N PRO A 521 -23.77 7.58 47.08
CA PRO A 521 -23.60 7.36 48.52
C PRO A 521 -23.80 5.90 48.96
N ASP A 522 -24.62 5.14 48.26
CA ASP A 522 -24.91 3.74 48.62
C ASP A 522 -23.68 2.83 48.50
N LEU A 523 -22.61 3.29 47.80
CA LEU A 523 -21.39 2.54 47.55
C LEU A 523 -20.27 2.83 48.55
N HIS A 524 -20.47 3.72 49.55
CA HIS A 524 -19.40 4.14 50.45
C HIS A 524 -18.99 3.10 51.50
N ASP A 525 -19.86 2.17 51.88
CA ASP A 525 -19.60 1.22 52.92
C ASP A 525 -19.99 -0.21 52.54
N GLY A 526 -19.28 -1.22 53.06
CA GLY A 526 -19.62 -2.62 52.93
C GLY A 526 -19.39 -3.25 51.57
N VAL A 527 -18.63 -2.64 50.72
CA VAL A 527 -18.26 -3.18 49.38
C VAL A 527 -17.27 -4.33 49.54
N ILE A 528 -17.53 -5.43 48.83
CA ILE A 528 -16.77 -6.66 48.88
C ILE A 528 -16.13 -6.90 47.53
N LEU A 529 -14.83 -6.96 47.44
CA LEU A 529 -14.12 -7.28 46.20
C LEU A 529 -14.29 -8.76 45.87
N LEU A 530 -14.64 -9.07 44.60
CA LEU A 530 -14.70 -10.44 44.07
C LEU A 530 -13.45 -10.84 43.35
N GLY A 531 -12.86 -9.93 42.56
CA GLY A 531 -11.68 -10.19 41.77
C GLY A 531 -11.41 -9.11 40.73
N ILE A 532 -10.35 -9.35 39.96
CA ILE A 532 -9.95 -8.46 38.87
C ILE A 532 -9.75 -9.27 37.57
N ALA A 533 -10.14 -8.69 36.43
CA ALA A 533 -9.85 -9.22 35.10
C ALA A 533 -8.68 -8.46 34.48
N GLY A 534 -7.72 -9.19 33.94
CA GLY A 534 -6.67 -8.65 33.11
C GLY A 534 -6.99 -8.88 31.63
N MET A 535 -7.02 -7.81 30.83
CA MET A 535 -7.41 -7.85 29.42
C MET A 535 -6.42 -7.10 28.54
N MET A 536 -6.35 -7.51 27.28
CA MET A 536 -5.53 -6.86 26.26
C MET A 536 -6.17 -6.99 24.89
N ASP A 537 -5.70 -6.17 23.96
CA ASP A 537 -5.93 -6.33 22.52
C ASP A 537 -4.80 -7.23 21.97
N PRO A 538 -5.05 -8.50 21.64
CA PRO A 538 -4.02 -9.47 21.29
C PRO A 538 -3.39 -9.20 19.93
N PRO A 539 -2.10 -9.56 19.74
CA PRO A 539 -1.47 -9.53 18.42
C PRO A 539 -2.16 -10.45 17.43
N ARG A 540 -2.23 -10.05 16.17
CA ARG A 540 -2.69 -10.94 15.10
C ARG A 540 -1.68 -12.06 14.87
N PRO A 541 -2.08 -13.34 14.79
CA PRO A 541 -1.16 -14.44 14.51
C PRO A 541 -0.41 -14.26 13.18
N GLU A 542 -1.09 -13.73 12.16
CA GLU A 542 -0.49 -13.45 10.85
C GLU A 542 0.56 -12.32 10.92
N ALA A 543 0.36 -11.34 11.81
CA ALA A 543 1.33 -10.26 12.00
C ALA A 543 2.63 -10.76 12.63
N ILE A 544 2.56 -11.71 13.57
CA ILE A 544 3.73 -12.35 14.17
C ILE A 544 4.60 -13.01 13.09
N THR A 545 3.97 -13.82 12.24
CA THR A 545 4.67 -14.50 11.13
C THR A 545 5.25 -13.47 10.14
N ALA A 546 4.47 -12.46 9.78
CA ALA A 546 4.90 -11.45 8.82
C ALA A 546 6.04 -10.56 9.34
N ILE A 547 6.07 -10.26 10.63
CA ILE A 547 7.18 -9.52 11.27
C ILE A 547 8.46 -10.38 11.24
N ALA A 548 8.35 -11.68 11.54
CA ALA A 548 9.48 -12.59 11.43
C ALA A 548 10.04 -12.64 10.00
N ASP A 549 9.16 -12.72 8.99
CA ASP A 549 9.55 -12.68 7.57
C ASP A 549 10.22 -11.34 7.20
N CYS A 550 9.71 -10.21 7.69
CA CYS A 550 10.32 -8.90 7.49
C CYS A 550 11.72 -8.82 8.11
N LEU A 551 11.89 -9.27 9.34
CA LEU A 551 13.18 -9.30 10.03
C LEU A 551 14.19 -10.20 9.31
N GLN A 552 13.75 -11.38 8.84
CA GLN A 552 14.58 -12.28 8.03
C GLN A 552 14.98 -11.62 6.70
N ALA A 553 14.09 -10.82 6.13
CA ALA A 553 14.35 -10.04 4.93
C ALA A 553 15.23 -8.78 5.20
N GLY A 554 15.69 -8.57 6.44
CA GLY A 554 16.49 -7.43 6.85
C GLY A 554 15.70 -6.12 6.98
N ILE A 555 14.37 -6.19 7.09
CA ILE A 555 13.49 -5.03 7.26
C ILE A 555 13.16 -4.90 8.74
N ARG A 556 13.45 -3.73 9.32
CA ARG A 556 13.10 -3.45 10.71
C ARG A 556 11.63 -3.05 10.81
N VAL A 557 10.94 -3.59 11.80
CA VAL A 557 9.57 -3.20 12.11
C VAL A 557 9.58 -2.38 13.40
N LYS A 558 8.97 -1.19 13.34
CA LYS A 558 8.82 -0.27 14.47
C LYS A 558 7.35 -0.08 14.78
N MET A 559 7.01 -0.24 16.05
CA MET A 559 5.65 -0.03 16.52
C MET A 559 5.51 1.39 17.11
N ILE A 560 4.50 2.10 16.64
CA ILE A 560 4.17 3.46 17.09
C ILE A 560 2.74 3.41 17.65
N THR A 561 2.54 3.87 18.90
CA THR A 561 1.25 3.75 19.56
C THR A 561 0.99 4.86 20.57
N GLY A 562 -0.30 5.18 20.81
CA GLY A 562 -0.75 6.02 21.91
C GLY A 562 -0.77 5.33 23.28
N ASP A 563 -0.51 4.01 23.33
CA ASP A 563 -0.56 3.21 24.56
C ASP A 563 0.56 3.55 25.56
N HIS A 564 0.35 3.05 26.77
CA HIS A 564 1.39 3.10 27.82
C HIS A 564 2.64 2.30 27.42
N PRO A 565 3.86 2.77 27.72
CA PRO A 565 5.11 2.09 27.34
C PRO A 565 5.18 0.60 27.71
N GLN A 566 4.70 0.25 28.91
CA GLN A 566 4.72 -1.12 29.39
C GLN A 566 3.85 -2.06 28.51
N THR A 567 2.64 -1.63 28.19
CA THR A 567 1.73 -2.36 27.27
C THR A 567 2.34 -2.48 25.88
N ALA A 568 2.93 -1.40 25.38
CA ALA A 568 3.58 -1.39 24.07
C ALA A 568 4.77 -2.37 24.01
N MET A 569 5.61 -2.41 25.06
CA MET A 569 6.72 -3.35 25.16
C MET A 569 6.25 -4.81 25.21
N SER A 570 5.24 -5.11 26.01
CA SER A 570 4.68 -6.46 26.12
C SER A 570 4.15 -6.97 24.78
N ILE A 571 3.34 -6.16 24.08
CA ILE A 571 2.82 -6.49 22.75
C ILE A 571 3.95 -6.61 21.73
N GLY A 572 4.94 -5.72 21.78
CA GLY A 572 6.12 -5.78 20.92
C GLY A 572 6.92 -7.08 21.09
N GLN A 573 7.07 -7.57 22.34
CA GLN A 573 7.70 -8.85 22.64
C GLN A 573 6.90 -10.02 22.07
N MET A 574 5.57 -10.03 22.23
CA MET A 574 4.69 -11.05 21.65
C MET A 574 4.76 -11.08 20.11
N LEU A 575 4.89 -9.91 19.49
CA LEU A 575 5.05 -9.76 18.03
C LEU A 575 6.45 -10.12 17.53
N GLY A 576 7.43 -10.28 18.41
CA GLY A 576 8.81 -10.53 18.04
C GLY A 576 9.52 -9.33 17.43
N ILE A 577 9.10 -8.09 17.75
CA ILE A 577 9.77 -6.86 17.30
C ILE A 577 11.16 -6.79 17.91
N GLY A 578 12.19 -6.47 17.11
CA GLY A 578 13.61 -6.67 17.43
C GLY A 578 14.07 -6.13 18.77
N ASN A 579 13.84 -4.83 19.09
CA ASN A 579 14.20 -4.21 20.37
C ASN A 579 12.96 -3.85 21.20
N ALA A 580 12.19 -4.85 21.57
CA ALA A 580 10.99 -4.67 22.39
C ALA A 580 11.27 -4.55 23.91
N ALA A 581 12.52 -4.65 24.33
CA ALA A 581 12.91 -4.53 25.75
C ALA A 581 12.93 -3.06 26.24
N SER A 582 12.86 -2.09 25.33
CA SER A 582 12.88 -0.67 25.66
C SER A 582 11.90 0.09 24.74
N ALA A 583 11.20 1.04 25.32
CA ALA A 583 10.32 1.96 24.61
C ALA A 583 10.72 3.40 24.94
N ILE A 584 10.47 4.30 23.96
CA ILE A 584 10.62 5.74 24.16
C ILE A 584 9.25 6.40 24.04
N THR A 585 9.01 7.44 24.83
CA THR A 585 7.73 8.14 24.87
C THR A 585 7.71 9.38 23.98
N GLY A 586 6.53 9.81 23.51
CA GLY A 586 6.36 11.05 22.75
C GLY A 586 6.93 12.26 23.49
N ARG A 587 6.73 12.35 24.80
CA ARG A 587 7.29 13.44 25.62
C ARG A 587 8.82 13.49 25.59
N GLU A 588 9.50 12.33 25.56
CA GLU A 588 10.95 12.25 25.43
C GLU A 588 11.38 12.66 24.02
N LEU A 589 10.60 12.27 22.98
CA LEU A 589 10.87 12.64 21.59
C LEU A 589 10.72 14.16 21.36
N GLU A 590 9.71 14.79 21.97
CA GLU A 590 9.48 16.25 21.87
C GLU A 590 10.68 17.04 22.42
N ALA A 591 11.35 16.53 23.46
CA ALA A 591 12.50 17.18 24.08
C ALA A 591 13.81 17.03 23.28
N MET A 592 13.85 16.20 22.22
CA MET A 592 15.04 15.92 21.43
C MET A 592 15.20 16.87 20.25
N ASP A 593 16.44 17.24 19.97
CA ASP A 593 16.82 17.87 18.70
C ASP A 593 16.82 16.84 17.56
N ASP A 594 16.93 17.32 16.30
CA ASP A 594 16.84 16.46 15.11
C ASP A 594 17.93 15.38 15.05
N ARG A 595 19.11 15.64 15.63
CA ARG A 595 20.19 14.67 15.65
C ARG A 595 19.94 13.58 16.69
N GLN A 596 19.53 13.98 17.90
CA GLN A 596 19.16 13.05 18.97
C GLN A 596 17.97 12.20 18.55
N LEU A 597 16.95 12.82 17.91
CA LEU A 597 15.80 12.12 17.36
C LEU A 597 16.20 11.09 16.29
N SER A 598 17.13 11.44 15.39
CA SER A 598 17.61 10.51 14.37
C SER A 598 18.34 9.31 14.95
N ASP A 599 19.11 9.50 16.01
CA ASP A 599 19.80 8.41 16.71
C ASP A 599 18.80 7.55 17.51
N ALA A 600 17.84 8.17 18.21
CA ALA A 600 16.77 7.47 18.91
C ALA A 600 15.90 6.66 17.95
N ALA A 601 15.55 7.23 16.79
CA ALA A 601 14.77 6.54 15.76
C ALA A 601 15.48 5.29 15.22
N GLN A 602 16.81 5.22 15.26
CA GLN A 602 17.57 4.01 14.94
C GLN A 602 17.67 3.03 16.10
N GLN A 603 17.76 3.52 17.33
CA GLN A 603 18.00 2.71 18.52
C GLN A 603 16.74 1.98 19.00
N TYR A 604 15.60 2.67 19.03
CA TYR A 604 14.34 2.14 19.56
C TYR A 604 13.47 1.57 18.44
N ASP A 605 12.71 0.51 18.75
CA ASP A 605 11.73 -0.07 17.85
C ASP A 605 10.29 0.07 18.37
N ILE A 606 10.12 0.60 19.62
CA ILE A 606 8.82 0.87 20.24
C ILE A 606 8.72 2.32 20.67
N PHE A 607 7.70 3.00 20.14
CA PHE A 607 7.38 4.41 20.40
C PHE A 607 5.99 4.50 21.03
N ALA A 608 5.92 4.91 22.29
CA ALA A 608 4.71 4.90 23.10
C ALA A 608 4.20 6.33 23.39
N ARG A 609 2.89 6.52 23.57
CA ARG A 609 2.25 7.81 23.81
C ARG A 609 2.66 8.88 22.81
N THR A 610 2.75 8.52 21.54
CA THR A 610 3.16 9.42 20.47
C THR A 610 2.00 10.25 19.96
N SER A 611 2.31 11.52 19.65
CA SER A 611 1.41 12.43 18.94
C SER A 611 1.52 12.23 17.40
N PRO A 612 0.57 12.78 16.61
CA PRO A 612 0.68 12.80 15.15
C PRO A 612 1.94 13.51 14.65
N GLU A 613 2.38 14.56 15.33
CA GLU A 613 3.61 15.29 15.00
C GLU A 613 4.86 14.43 15.21
N ASP A 614 4.89 13.62 16.28
CA ASP A 614 5.98 12.67 16.52
C ASP A 614 6.10 11.65 15.40
N LYS A 615 4.96 11.12 14.89
CA LYS A 615 4.94 10.20 13.75
C LYS A 615 5.60 10.81 12.51
N PHE A 616 5.29 12.07 12.21
CA PHE A 616 5.88 12.80 11.09
C PHE A 616 7.39 13.02 11.28
N ARG A 617 7.80 13.48 12.47
CA ARG A 617 9.21 13.71 12.82
C ARG A 617 10.04 12.42 12.78
N LEU A 618 9.49 11.31 13.26
CA LEU A 618 10.15 9.99 13.20
C LEU A 618 10.42 9.54 11.75
N VAL A 619 9.45 9.72 10.85
CA VAL A 619 9.64 9.42 9.42
C VAL A 619 10.79 10.26 8.86
N GLN A 620 10.82 11.57 9.12
CA GLN A 620 11.92 12.44 8.66
C GLN A 620 13.27 12.02 9.24
N ALA A 621 13.31 11.68 10.52
CA ALA A 621 14.51 11.25 11.21
C ALA A 621 15.11 9.97 10.61
N LEU A 622 14.27 8.98 10.29
CA LEU A 622 14.68 7.76 9.62
C LEU A 622 15.17 8.02 8.19
N GLN A 623 14.47 8.86 7.43
CA GLN A 623 14.87 9.25 6.07
C GLN A 623 16.21 9.99 6.06
N SER A 624 16.51 10.80 7.08
CA SER A 624 17.80 11.50 7.21
C SER A 624 18.97 10.52 7.33
N LYS A 625 18.72 9.31 7.84
CA LYS A 625 19.68 8.18 7.91
C LYS A 625 19.68 7.31 6.66
N GLN A 626 19.04 7.76 5.59
CA GLN A 626 18.92 7.06 4.30
C GLN A 626 18.12 5.75 4.38
N GLU A 627 17.23 5.61 5.36
CA GLU A 627 16.27 4.53 5.43
C GLU A 627 15.14 4.78 4.42
N VAL A 628 14.64 3.71 3.81
CA VAL A 628 13.43 3.71 3.00
C VAL A 628 12.26 3.33 3.89
N VAL A 629 11.41 4.29 4.21
CA VAL A 629 10.41 4.19 5.27
C VAL A 629 9.04 3.90 4.72
N GLY A 630 8.44 2.78 5.14
CA GLY A 630 7.00 2.53 5.06
C GLY A 630 6.32 3.04 6.33
N MET A 631 5.20 3.74 6.19
CA MET A 631 4.39 4.21 7.33
C MET A 631 2.95 3.77 7.16
N THR A 632 2.37 3.10 8.18
CA THR A 632 0.95 2.76 8.20
C THR A 632 0.15 3.76 9.01
N GLY A 633 -1.12 3.93 8.67
CA GLY A 633 -2.06 4.73 9.45
C GLY A 633 -3.50 4.57 8.97
N ASP A 634 -4.45 4.92 9.82
CA ASP A 634 -5.89 4.85 9.55
C ASP A 634 -6.61 6.19 9.77
N GLY A 635 -6.07 7.05 10.64
CA GLY A 635 -6.62 8.35 10.98
C GLY A 635 -6.14 9.51 10.10
N VAL A 636 -6.91 10.60 10.04
CA VAL A 636 -6.49 11.84 9.33
C VAL A 636 -5.20 12.40 9.92
N ASN A 637 -5.00 12.22 11.22
CA ASN A 637 -3.79 12.63 11.93
C ASN A 637 -2.52 11.94 11.42
N ASP A 638 -2.65 10.77 10.78
CA ASP A 638 -1.53 10.04 10.19
C ASP A 638 -1.21 10.51 8.77
N ALA A 639 -2.14 11.19 8.10
CA ALA A 639 -2.00 11.57 6.70
C ALA A 639 -0.72 12.38 6.37
N PRO A 640 -0.25 13.32 7.20
CA PRO A 640 1.02 14.01 6.98
C PRO A 640 2.21 13.04 7.01
N ALA A 641 2.25 12.11 7.96
CA ALA A 641 3.32 11.13 8.09
C ALA A 641 3.30 10.11 6.91
N LEU A 642 2.10 9.65 6.51
CA LEU A 642 1.93 8.78 5.34
C LEU A 642 2.40 9.46 4.05
N LYS A 643 2.03 10.73 3.85
CA LYS A 643 2.42 11.48 2.66
C LYS A 643 3.91 11.75 2.61
N ARG A 644 4.57 11.91 3.77
CA ARG A 644 6.01 12.13 3.90
C ARG A 644 6.81 10.86 3.70
N ALA A 645 6.32 9.71 4.13
CA ALA A 645 6.99 8.43 4.00
C ALA A 645 7.32 8.10 2.52
N ASP A 646 8.31 7.24 2.31
CA ASP A 646 8.65 6.74 0.97
C ASP A 646 7.52 5.83 0.43
N VAL A 647 6.81 5.15 1.34
CA VAL A 647 5.58 4.40 1.06
C VAL A 647 4.57 4.67 2.17
N GLY A 648 3.58 5.50 1.90
CA GLY A 648 2.42 5.66 2.77
C GLY A 648 1.43 4.50 2.57
N ILE A 649 0.98 3.88 3.66
CA ILE A 649 0.13 2.69 3.66
C ILE A 649 -1.12 2.98 4.48
N ALA A 650 -2.28 3.03 3.84
CA ALA A 650 -3.56 3.25 4.51
C ALA A 650 -4.34 1.96 4.72
N MET A 651 -5.12 1.92 5.80
CA MET A 651 -6.11 0.88 6.03
C MET A 651 -7.30 1.08 5.08
N GLY A 652 -7.85 0.00 4.52
CA GLY A 652 -8.93 0.03 3.56
C GLY A 652 -10.32 0.03 4.20
N ILE A 653 -10.47 -0.70 5.30
CA ILE A 653 -11.73 -0.84 6.04
C ILE A 653 -11.87 0.30 7.05
N LYS A 654 -10.89 0.47 7.94
CA LYS A 654 -10.89 1.49 9.00
C LYS A 654 -10.37 2.84 8.54
N GLY A 655 -9.46 2.85 7.54
CA GLY A 655 -8.81 4.06 7.06
C GLY A 655 -9.78 5.11 6.51
N THR A 656 -9.55 6.37 6.85
CA THR A 656 -10.34 7.50 6.36
C THR A 656 -10.04 7.78 4.88
N GLU A 657 -10.94 8.46 4.17
CA GLU A 657 -10.70 8.84 2.78
C GLU A 657 -9.46 9.74 2.63
N VAL A 658 -9.20 10.63 3.61
CA VAL A 658 -7.96 11.45 3.62
C VAL A 658 -6.72 10.59 3.73
N THR A 659 -6.74 9.60 4.62
CA THR A 659 -5.61 8.69 4.79
C THR A 659 -5.38 7.87 3.52
N LYS A 660 -6.45 7.35 2.93
CA LYS A 660 -6.41 6.65 1.64
C LYS A 660 -5.89 7.56 0.52
N GLU A 661 -6.33 8.84 0.49
CA GLU A 661 -5.83 9.82 -0.50
C GLU A 661 -4.35 10.18 -0.29
N ALA A 662 -3.89 10.30 0.94
CA ALA A 662 -2.49 10.57 1.25
C ALA A 662 -1.56 9.39 0.93
N ALA A 663 -2.08 8.17 1.03
CA ALA A 663 -1.30 6.93 0.90
C ALA A 663 -0.92 6.60 -0.55
N ASP A 664 0.15 5.82 -0.68
CA ASP A 664 0.61 5.22 -1.92
C ASP A 664 0.05 3.80 -2.12
N MET A 665 -0.30 3.14 -1.02
CA MET A 665 -0.88 1.79 -0.97
C MET A 665 -2.04 1.74 0.02
N VAL A 666 -3.08 0.97 -0.31
CA VAL A 666 -4.25 0.72 0.55
C VAL A 666 -4.40 -0.78 0.78
N LEU A 667 -4.53 -1.19 2.05
CA LEU A 667 -4.75 -2.59 2.44
C LEU A 667 -6.25 -2.86 2.56
N THR A 668 -6.82 -3.67 1.68
CA THR A 668 -8.27 -3.94 1.70
C THR A 668 -8.73 -4.86 2.83
N ASP A 669 -7.78 -5.44 3.58
CA ASP A 669 -8.03 -6.34 4.72
C ASP A 669 -7.47 -5.83 6.05
N ASP A 670 -6.94 -4.62 6.07
CA ASP A 670 -6.30 -3.98 7.23
C ASP A 670 -5.27 -4.90 7.94
N ASN A 671 -4.58 -5.75 7.17
CA ASN A 671 -3.68 -6.76 7.73
C ASN A 671 -2.20 -6.46 7.41
N PHE A 672 -1.36 -6.43 8.44
CA PHE A 672 0.09 -6.22 8.30
C PHE A 672 0.76 -7.29 7.40
N ALA A 673 0.27 -8.54 7.40
CA ALA A 673 0.83 -9.60 6.55
C ALA A 673 0.73 -9.29 5.04
N THR A 674 -0.26 -8.47 4.66
CA THR A 674 -0.39 -7.98 3.29
C THR A 674 0.76 -7.05 2.90
N ILE A 675 1.34 -6.30 3.85
CA ILE A 675 2.53 -5.47 3.62
C ILE A 675 3.74 -6.34 3.28
N ALA A 676 4.00 -7.39 4.07
CA ALA A 676 5.10 -8.33 3.80
C ALA A 676 4.96 -9.00 2.42
N SER A 677 3.74 -9.37 2.05
CA SER A 677 3.42 -9.89 0.71
C SER A 677 3.67 -8.88 -0.40
N ALA A 678 3.34 -7.60 -0.17
CA ALA A 678 3.60 -6.52 -1.12
C ALA A 678 5.11 -6.25 -1.28
N VAL A 679 5.88 -6.31 -0.20
CA VAL A 679 7.36 -6.22 -0.24
C VAL A 679 7.95 -7.35 -1.09
N HIS A 680 7.50 -8.59 -0.87
CA HIS A 680 7.93 -9.74 -1.68
C HIS A 680 7.68 -9.48 -3.18
N GLU A 681 6.49 -9.04 -3.55
CA GLU A 681 6.15 -8.72 -4.94
C GLU A 681 6.97 -7.52 -5.47
N GLY A 682 7.19 -6.49 -4.65
CA GLY A 682 8.03 -5.34 -5.01
C GLY A 682 9.47 -5.76 -5.35
N ARG A 683 10.07 -6.65 -4.55
CA ARG A 683 11.39 -7.24 -4.82
C ARG A 683 11.41 -8.04 -6.11
N ARG A 684 10.37 -8.86 -6.37
CA ARG A 684 10.23 -9.63 -7.61
C ARG A 684 10.17 -8.72 -8.84
N VAL A 685 9.36 -7.67 -8.76
CA VAL A 685 9.20 -6.67 -9.82
C VAL A 685 10.53 -5.98 -10.11
N TYR A 686 11.26 -5.57 -9.07
CA TYR A 686 12.56 -4.94 -9.21
C TYR A 686 13.61 -5.89 -9.84
N ASP A 687 13.66 -7.15 -9.41
CA ASP A 687 14.55 -8.15 -9.99
C ASP A 687 14.25 -8.33 -11.48
N ASN A 688 12.99 -8.44 -11.89
CA ASN A 688 12.60 -8.57 -13.28
C ASN A 688 12.93 -7.31 -14.08
N LEU A 689 12.81 -6.14 -13.47
CA LEU A 689 13.20 -4.87 -14.07
C LEU A 689 14.72 -4.81 -14.29
N LYS A 690 15.53 -5.19 -13.30
CA LYS A 690 17.00 -5.28 -13.43
C LYS A 690 17.41 -6.28 -14.53
N LYS A 691 16.79 -7.47 -14.59
CA LYS A 691 16.98 -8.46 -15.64
C LYS A 691 16.69 -7.88 -17.03
N THR A 692 15.61 -7.13 -17.16
CA THR A 692 15.21 -6.48 -18.40
C THR A 692 16.20 -5.39 -18.83
N ILE A 693 16.67 -4.56 -17.91
CA ILE A 693 17.68 -3.54 -18.18
C ILE A 693 18.99 -4.19 -18.64
N LEU A 694 19.43 -5.25 -17.95
CA LEU A 694 20.62 -6.03 -18.30
C LEU A 694 20.48 -6.78 -19.62
N PHE A 695 19.28 -6.98 -20.12
CA PHE A 695 19.05 -7.53 -21.45
C PHE A 695 19.07 -6.44 -22.54
N VAL A 696 18.33 -5.34 -22.34
CA VAL A 696 18.11 -4.32 -23.37
C VAL A 696 19.39 -3.51 -23.64
N ILE A 697 20.10 -3.06 -22.60
CA ILE A 697 21.27 -2.18 -22.78
C ILE A 697 22.40 -2.86 -23.55
N PRO A 698 22.86 -4.10 -23.21
CA PRO A 698 23.88 -4.78 -23.99
C PRO A 698 23.47 -5.04 -25.45
N SER A 699 22.18 -5.33 -25.67
CA SER A 699 21.64 -5.56 -27.01
C SER A 699 21.76 -4.31 -27.90
N ASN A 700 21.44 -3.14 -27.36
CA ASN A 700 21.57 -1.87 -28.07
C ASN A 700 23.04 -1.48 -28.28
N ILE A 701 23.88 -1.67 -27.26
CA ILE A 701 25.31 -1.41 -27.36
C ILE A 701 25.96 -2.32 -28.41
N ALA A 702 25.53 -3.59 -28.53
CA ALA A 702 26.03 -4.48 -29.58
C ALA A 702 25.77 -3.95 -31.00
N GLN A 703 24.56 -3.39 -31.23
CA GLN A 703 24.20 -2.77 -32.51
C GLN A 703 25.04 -1.52 -32.77
N ALA A 704 25.21 -0.67 -31.78
CA ALA A 704 26.02 0.55 -31.86
C ALA A 704 27.50 0.21 -32.14
N LEU A 705 28.07 -0.75 -31.41
CA LEU A 705 29.43 -1.21 -31.59
C LEU A 705 29.68 -1.82 -33.00
N LEU A 706 28.71 -2.55 -33.52
CA LEU A 706 28.81 -3.10 -34.87
C LEU A 706 28.95 -1.98 -35.90
N ILE A 707 28.18 -0.90 -35.77
CA ILE A 707 28.25 0.27 -36.65
C ILE A 707 29.58 1.01 -36.46
N ILE A 708 30.04 1.19 -35.24
CA ILE A 708 31.32 1.81 -34.93
C ILE A 708 32.47 1.02 -35.55
N ILE A 709 32.50 -0.30 -35.39
CA ILE A 709 33.51 -1.18 -35.93
C ILE A 709 33.53 -1.11 -37.47
N ALA A 710 32.36 -1.15 -38.11
CA ALA A 710 32.23 -1.04 -39.57
C ALA A 710 32.74 0.31 -40.07
N LEU A 711 32.40 1.43 -39.42
CA LEU A 711 32.92 2.78 -39.76
C LEU A 711 34.44 2.87 -39.62
N LEU A 712 35.01 2.34 -38.54
CA LEU A 712 36.44 2.31 -38.29
C LEU A 712 37.15 1.40 -39.29
N ALA A 713 36.57 0.29 -39.72
CA ALA A 713 37.08 -0.59 -40.73
C ALA A 713 36.96 -0.04 -42.17
N GLY A 714 36.06 0.94 -42.41
CA GLY A 714 35.77 1.46 -43.74
C GLY A 714 34.87 0.54 -44.56
N ASN A 715 34.05 -0.28 -43.91
CA ASN A 715 33.14 -1.23 -44.56
C ASN A 715 31.79 -0.55 -44.86
N LEU A 716 30.98 -1.16 -45.71
CA LEU A 716 29.60 -0.78 -45.97
C LEU A 716 28.79 -0.81 -44.68
N ILE A 717 27.72 0.00 -44.63
CA ILE A 717 26.82 0.05 -43.46
C ILE A 717 26.20 -1.34 -43.24
N PRO A 718 26.51 -2.01 -42.11
CA PRO A 718 26.03 -3.37 -41.87
C PRO A 718 24.52 -3.43 -41.58
N LEU A 719 23.95 -2.38 -41.04
CA LEU A 719 22.54 -2.27 -40.70
C LEU A 719 22.00 -0.86 -41.02
N THR A 720 20.89 -0.77 -41.74
CA THR A 720 20.20 0.48 -41.99
C THR A 720 19.43 0.94 -40.77
N PRO A 721 19.15 2.27 -40.59
CA PRO A 721 18.32 2.77 -39.45
C PRO A 721 16.99 2.03 -39.34
N VAL A 722 16.35 1.72 -40.44
CA VAL A 722 15.06 1.01 -40.51
C VAL A 722 15.15 -0.42 -39.97
N LEU A 723 16.23 -1.16 -40.31
CA LEU A 723 16.48 -2.49 -39.78
C LEU A 723 16.73 -2.47 -38.24
N ILE A 724 17.45 -1.45 -37.78
CA ILE A 724 17.70 -1.27 -36.35
C ILE A 724 16.40 -1.02 -35.59
N LEU A 725 15.55 -0.12 -36.11
CA LEU A 725 14.23 0.13 -35.53
C LEU A 725 13.37 -1.14 -35.51
N TRP A 726 13.33 -1.89 -36.62
CA TRP A 726 12.63 -3.18 -36.65
C TRP A 726 13.16 -4.13 -35.56
N MET A 727 14.48 -4.23 -35.44
CA MET A 727 15.11 -5.13 -34.48
C MET A 727 14.78 -4.71 -33.04
N ASN A 728 14.85 -3.41 -32.73
CA ASN A 728 14.48 -2.91 -31.40
C ASN A 728 13.02 -3.21 -31.08
N MET A 729 12.11 -3.04 -32.02
CA MET A 729 10.70 -3.35 -31.86
C MET A 729 10.47 -4.87 -31.75
N ALA A 730 11.04 -5.66 -32.65
CA ALA A 730 10.83 -7.10 -32.73
C ALA A 730 11.53 -7.87 -31.60
N THR A 731 12.72 -7.44 -31.16
CA THR A 731 13.47 -8.15 -30.11
C THR A 731 13.37 -7.48 -28.74
N SER A 732 13.77 -6.22 -28.61
CA SER A 732 13.84 -5.57 -27.31
C SER A 732 12.47 -5.47 -26.64
N ALA A 733 11.44 -5.04 -27.39
CA ALA A 733 10.08 -4.99 -26.86
C ALA A 733 9.54 -6.40 -26.58
N THR A 734 9.63 -7.31 -27.56
CA THR A 734 8.99 -8.64 -27.46
C THR A 734 9.68 -9.53 -26.42
N LEU A 735 11.00 -9.67 -26.47
CA LEU A 735 11.74 -10.55 -25.56
C LEU A 735 11.75 -10.06 -24.10
N SER A 736 11.74 -8.76 -23.89
CA SER A 736 11.64 -8.17 -22.56
C SER A 736 10.34 -8.54 -21.83
N PHE A 737 9.26 -8.74 -22.56
CA PHE A 737 8.01 -9.28 -21.98
C PHE A 737 8.20 -10.67 -21.38
N GLY A 738 9.04 -11.52 -21.99
CA GLY A 738 9.35 -12.82 -21.41
C GLY A 738 9.97 -12.72 -20.02
N LEU A 739 10.84 -11.73 -19.81
CA LEU A 739 11.49 -11.48 -18.52
C LEU A 739 10.54 -10.83 -17.50
N ALA A 740 9.55 -10.06 -17.95
CA ALA A 740 8.56 -9.43 -17.08
C ALA A 740 7.71 -10.45 -16.29
N PHE A 741 7.49 -11.62 -16.83
CA PHE A 741 6.69 -12.70 -16.22
C PHE A 741 7.52 -13.71 -15.41
N GLU A 742 8.83 -13.47 -15.21
CA GLU A 742 9.65 -14.39 -14.41
C GLU A 742 9.16 -14.45 -12.96
N ALA A 743 9.17 -15.67 -12.41
CA ALA A 743 8.87 -15.90 -11.01
C ALA A 743 9.98 -15.32 -10.12
N GLY A 744 9.64 -14.94 -8.89
CA GLY A 744 10.62 -14.51 -7.90
C GLY A 744 11.62 -15.61 -7.57
N GLU A 745 12.86 -15.25 -7.30
CA GLU A 745 13.88 -16.18 -6.83
C GLU A 745 13.54 -16.69 -5.41
N LYS A 746 13.90 -17.92 -5.09
CA LYS A 746 13.50 -18.57 -3.83
C LYS A 746 14.04 -17.89 -2.59
N ASP A 747 15.13 -17.15 -2.71
CA ASP A 747 15.82 -16.44 -1.63
C ASP A 747 15.43 -14.95 -1.52
N ILE A 748 14.38 -14.53 -2.20
CA ILE A 748 14.02 -13.11 -2.34
C ILE A 748 13.75 -12.41 -1.00
N MET A 749 13.22 -13.15 0.00
CA MET A 749 13.00 -12.66 1.36
C MET A 749 14.14 -13.02 2.33
N ASN A 750 15.21 -13.67 1.86
CA ASN A 750 16.40 -13.98 2.67
C ASN A 750 17.55 -12.99 2.41
N ARG A 751 17.32 -12.03 1.51
CA ARG A 751 18.29 -10.99 1.15
C ARG A 751 17.97 -9.69 1.90
N PRO A 752 18.97 -8.94 2.40
CA PRO A 752 18.74 -7.62 2.97
C PRO A 752 18.16 -6.65 1.91
N PRO A 753 17.48 -5.59 2.33
CA PRO A 753 17.02 -4.55 1.42
C PRO A 753 18.19 -3.92 0.68
N ARG A 754 17.96 -3.53 -0.57
CA ARG A 754 18.97 -2.77 -1.32
C ARG A 754 19.17 -1.39 -0.70
N LYS A 755 20.40 -0.90 -0.70
CA LYS A 755 20.70 0.47 -0.25
C LYS A 755 20.06 1.47 -1.23
N ALA A 756 19.47 2.53 -0.70
CA ALA A 756 18.82 3.57 -1.51
C ALA A 756 19.76 4.21 -2.56
N ASN A 757 21.06 4.24 -2.28
CA ASN A 757 22.09 4.83 -3.15
C ASN A 757 22.71 3.85 -4.16
N LEU A 758 22.32 2.56 -4.17
CA LEU A 758 22.85 1.61 -5.15
C LEU A 758 22.31 1.92 -6.54
N HIS A 759 23.25 2.17 -7.47
CA HIS A 759 22.92 2.35 -8.89
C HIS A 759 22.39 1.04 -9.48
N VAL A 760 21.36 1.13 -10.34
CA VAL A 760 20.87 -0.01 -11.11
C VAL A 760 22.00 -0.61 -11.97
N MET A 761 22.91 0.25 -12.44
CA MET A 761 24.13 -0.13 -13.13
C MET A 761 25.30 -0.16 -12.14
N ASP A 762 25.43 -1.29 -11.42
CA ASP A 762 26.60 -1.60 -10.60
C ASP A 762 27.82 -1.97 -11.47
N GLY A 763 28.98 -2.14 -10.86
CA GLY A 763 30.22 -2.48 -11.59
C GLY A 763 30.09 -3.74 -12.41
N TYR A 764 29.41 -4.76 -11.87
CA TYR A 764 29.12 -5.99 -12.59
C TYR A 764 28.19 -5.77 -13.79
N ALA A 765 27.16 -4.95 -13.63
CA ALA A 765 26.25 -4.63 -14.72
C ALA A 765 26.99 -3.94 -15.89
N ILE A 766 27.87 -2.97 -15.58
CA ILE A 766 28.70 -2.28 -16.59
C ILE A 766 29.61 -3.30 -17.29
N TRP A 767 30.32 -4.14 -16.55
CA TRP A 767 31.14 -5.21 -17.11
C TRP A 767 30.34 -6.07 -18.08
N ARG A 768 29.17 -6.54 -17.67
CA ARG A 768 28.32 -7.43 -18.46
C ARG A 768 27.81 -6.76 -19.72
N VAL A 769 27.46 -5.48 -19.62
CA VAL A 769 27.02 -4.67 -20.77
C VAL A 769 28.12 -4.57 -21.82
N VAL A 770 29.35 -4.28 -21.42
CA VAL A 770 30.49 -4.17 -22.32
C VAL A 770 30.86 -5.55 -22.90
N PHE A 771 30.96 -6.55 -22.04
CA PHE A 771 31.35 -7.91 -22.42
C PHE A 771 30.40 -8.53 -23.46
N VAL A 772 29.10 -8.51 -23.18
CA VAL A 772 28.08 -9.09 -24.05
C VAL A 772 27.91 -8.25 -25.32
N GLY A 773 27.91 -6.90 -25.18
CA GLY A 773 27.83 -6.01 -26.34
C GLY A 773 28.98 -6.23 -27.34
N LEU A 774 30.22 -6.30 -26.85
CA LEU A 774 31.40 -6.61 -27.70
C LEU A 774 31.32 -8.01 -28.30
N MET A 775 30.94 -9.02 -27.54
CA MET A 775 30.86 -10.40 -28.02
C MET A 775 29.86 -10.51 -29.18
N ILE A 776 28.68 -9.91 -29.06
CA ILE A 776 27.67 -9.91 -30.12
C ILE A 776 28.17 -9.12 -31.35
N ALA A 777 28.73 -7.92 -31.15
CA ALA A 777 29.24 -7.10 -32.24
C ALA A 777 30.39 -7.76 -33.01
N ILE A 778 31.37 -8.34 -32.29
CA ILE A 778 32.50 -9.04 -32.91
C ILE A 778 32.02 -10.26 -33.68
N SER A 779 31.09 -11.06 -33.16
CA SER A 779 30.57 -12.23 -33.86
C SER A 779 29.87 -11.86 -35.18
N ALA A 780 29.10 -10.78 -35.18
CA ALA A 780 28.42 -10.24 -36.35
C ALA A 780 29.48 -9.71 -37.38
N PHE A 781 30.46 -8.93 -36.89
CA PHE A 781 31.53 -8.39 -37.74
C PHE A 781 32.41 -9.50 -38.39
N VAL A 782 32.80 -10.50 -37.64
CA VAL A 782 33.55 -11.66 -38.18
C VAL A 782 32.75 -12.39 -39.26
N LEU A 783 31.45 -12.55 -39.06
CA LEU A 783 30.56 -13.15 -40.03
C LEU A 783 30.41 -12.29 -41.28
N GLU A 784 30.31 -10.97 -41.13
CA GLU A 784 30.33 -10.01 -42.25
C GLU A 784 31.62 -10.14 -43.08
N ALA A 785 32.79 -10.08 -42.41
CA ALA A 785 34.09 -10.21 -43.04
C ALA A 785 34.29 -11.57 -43.76
N TRP A 786 33.62 -12.62 -43.28
CA TRP A 786 33.63 -13.94 -43.91
C TRP A 786 32.70 -13.97 -45.15
N LEU A 787 31.59 -13.24 -45.17
CA LEU A 787 30.61 -13.24 -46.25
C LEU A 787 31.03 -12.30 -47.42
N GLN A 788 31.58 -11.11 -47.13
CA GLN A 788 31.95 -10.12 -48.13
C GLN A 788 32.81 -10.68 -49.30
N PRO A 789 33.92 -11.42 -49.07
CA PRO A 789 34.76 -11.94 -50.18
C PRO A 789 34.08 -12.99 -51.03
N ARG A 790 32.92 -13.52 -50.61
CA ARG A 790 32.19 -14.61 -51.29
C ARG A 790 31.20 -14.12 -52.33
N GLY A 791 31.10 -12.77 -52.54
CA GLY A 791 30.29 -12.17 -53.59
C GLY A 791 28.78 -12.19 -53.34
N TYR A 792 28.35 -12.31 -52.10
CA TYR A 792 26.93 -12.20 -51.73
C TYR A 792 26.45 -10.75 -51.87
N SER A 793 25.17 -10.56 -52.21
CA SER A 793 24.55 -9.23 -52.24
C SER A 793 24.55 -8.57 -50.88
N ALA A 794 24.58 -7.22 -50.87
CA ALA A 794 24.52 -6.45 -49.64
C ALA A 794 23.24 -6.74 -48.83
N GLU A 795 22.11 -6.94 -49.51
CA GLU A 795 20.82 -7.33 -48.88
C GLU A 795 20.91 -8.68 -48.18
N PHE A 796 21.56 -9.66 -48.82
CA PHE A 796 21.78 -10.98 -48.23
C PHE A 796 22.66 -10.89 -46.99
N ILE A 797 23.77 -10.16 -47.04
CA ILE A 797 24.70 -9.99 -45.91
C ILE A 797 23.95 -9.32 -44.73
N ARG A 798 23.22 -8.22 -45.00
CA ARG A 798 22.41 -7.52 -43.98
C ARG A 798 21.38 -8.45 -43.31
N THR A 799 20.74 -9.31 -44.11
CA THR A 799 19.75 -10.27 -43.57
C THR A 799 20.41 -11.32 -42.67
N VAL A 800 21.60 -11.85 -43.05
CA VAL A 800 22.36 -12.77 -42.20
C VAL A 800 22.81 -12.11 -40.90
N LEU A 801 23.26 -10.83 -40.98
CA LEU A 801 23.63 -10.06 -39.78
C LEU A 801 22.44 -9.79 -38.85
N LEU A 802 21.32 -9.37 -39.44
CA LEU A 802 20.05 -9.21 -38.71
C LEU A 802 19.70 -10.51 -37.96
N GLN A 803 19.68 -11.63 -38.65
CA GLN A 803 19.31 -12.92 -38.06
C GLN A 803 20.33 -13.35 -36.99
N THR A 804 21.62 -13.05 -37.15
CA THR A 804 22.66 -13.35 -36.15
C THR A 804 22.42 -12.57 -34.86
N LEU A 805 22.17 -11.25 -34.99
CA LEU A 805 21.91 -10.39 -33.86
C LEU A 805 20.63 -10.80 -33.12
N VAL A 806 19.54 -11.07 -33.85
CA VAL A 806 18.27 -11.51 -33.27
C VAL A 806 18.42 -12.83 -32.50
N THR A 807 19.13 -13.80 -33.08
CA THR A 807 19.36 -15.10 -32.45
C THR A 807 20.27 -14.98 -31.24
N ALA A 808 21.31 -14.15 -31.30
CA ALA A 808 22.19 -13.85 -30.17
C ALA A 808 21.40 -13.19 -29.01
N GLN A 809 20.54 -12.23 -29.31
CA GLN A 809 19.69 -11.58 -28.33
C GLN A 809 18.68 -12.56 -27.70
N TRP A 810 18.11 -13.46 -28.50
CA TRP A 810 17.20 -14.48 -27.98
C TRP A 810 17.90 -15.42 -26.98
N PHE A 811 19.07 -15.91 -27.28
CA PHE A 811 19.88 -16.72 -26.36
C PHE A 811 20.31 -15.91 -25.13
N TYR A 812 20.69 -14.64 -25.32
CA TYR A 812 21.08 -13.78 -24.21
C TYR A 812 19.90 -13.47 -23.27
N MET A 813 18.68 -13.33 -23.79
CA MET A 813 17.47 -13.24 -22.97
C MET A 813 17.35 -14.46 -22.06
N LEU A 814 17.60 -15.66 -22.55
CA LEU A 814 17.62 -16.87 -21.73
C LEU A 814 18.67 -16.80 -20.61
N ASN A 815 19.87 -16.25 -20.88
CA ASN A 815 20.89 -16.03 -19.84
C ASN A 815 20.44 -15.03 -18.76
N CYS A 816 19.65 -14.00 -19.11
CA CYS A 816 19.17 -12.98 -18.17
C CYS A 816 18.08 -13.47 -17.21
N ARG A 817 17.47 -14.64 -17.44
CA ARG A 817 16.38 -15.18 -16.61
C ARG A 817 16.80 -15.45 -15.16
N VAL A 818 17.97 -15.99 -14.96
CA VAL A 818 18.46 -16.44 -13.65
C VAL A 818 19.79 -15.76 -13.37
N ASN A 819 19.89 -15.13 -12.23
CA ASN A 819 21.13 -14.48 -11.80
C ASN A 819 22.16 -15.51 -11.32
N ASP A 820 21.74 -16.45 -10.47
CA ASP A 820 22.59 -17.52 -9.93
C ASP A 820 22.06 -18.89 -10.37
N GLY A 821 22.87 -19.62 -11.13
CA GLY A 821 22.53 -20.94 -11.64
C GLY A 821 22.45 -21.02 -13.16
N PHE A 822 22.25 -22.22 -13.66
CA PHE A 822 22.16 -22.50 -15.10
C PHE A 822 20.80 -22.10 -15.65
N SER A 823 20.80 -21.31 -16.71
CA SER A 823 19.56 -20.66 -17.23
C SER A 823 18.56 -21.65 -17.84
N LEU A 824 19.01 -22.77 -18.40
CA LEU A 824 18.16 -23.86 -18.89
C LEU A 824 17.71 -24.79 -17.76
N SER A 825 17.18 -24.22 -16.69
CA SER A 825 16.63 -24.97 -15.54
C SER A 825 15.16 -25.35 -15.77
N LYS A 826 14.60 -26.24 -14.91
CA LYS A 826 13.19 -26.65 -14.97
C LYS A 826 12.20 -25.47 -14.94
N GLY A 827 12.58 -24.34 -14.36
CA GLY A 827 11.79 -23.10 -14.36
C GLY A 827 11.55 -22.49 -15.75
N LEU A 828 12.36 -22.86 -16.77
CA LEU A 828 12.13 -22.41 -18.15
C LEU A 828 10.79 -22.89 -18.72
N LEU A 829 10.37 -24.11 -18.39
CA LEU A 829 9.10 -24.66 -18.84
C LEU A 829 7.90 -24.04 -18.10
N ALA A 830 8.12 -23.50 -16.91
CA ALA A 830 7.06 -22.90 -16.12
C ALA A 830 6.67 -21.48 -16.63
N ASN A 831 7.60 -20.75 -17.24
CA ASN A 831 7.32 -19.43 -17.80
C ASN A 831 6.77 -19.54 -19.23
N LYS A 832 5.44 -19.64 -19.34
CA LYS A 832 4.75 -19.68 -20.64
C LYS A 832 4.98 -18.40 -21.46
N GLY A 833 5.23 -17.27 -20.82
CA GLY A 833 5.48 -15.99 -21.49
C GLY A 833 6.70 -16.06 -22.43
N ILE A 834 7.78 -16.69 -22.01
CA ILE A 834 9.00 -16.84 -22.83
C ILE A 834 8.73 -17.60 -24.13
N TRP A 835 7.93 -18.66 -24.06
CA TRP A 835 7.63 -19.47 -25.24
C TRP A 835 6.70 -18.73 -26.20
N ILE A 836 5.74 -17.96 -25.68
CA ILE A 836 4.86 -17.13 -26.50
C ILE A 836 5.68 -16.06 -27.23
N VAL A 837 6.53 -15.30 -26.49
CA VAL A 837 7.33 -14.24 -27.12
C VAL A 837 8.36 -14.80 -28.10
N SER A 838 8.94 -15.98 -27.83
CA SER A 838 9.84 -16.66 -28.76
C SER A 838 9.12 -17.08 -30.05
N GLY A 839 7.87 -17.58 -29.94
CA GLY A 839 7.04 -17.90 -31.09
C GLY A 839 6.67 -16.67 -31.92
N VAL A 840 6.32 -15.56 -31.25
CA VAL A 840 6.04 -14.27 -31.92
C VAL A 840 7.30 -13.75 -32.63
N LEU A 841 8.46 -13.79 -31.97
CA LEU A 841 9.71 -13.38 -32.58
C LEU A 841 10.05 -14.20 -33.81
N LEU A 842 9.89 -15.52 -33.71
CA LEU A 842 10.13 -16.41 -34.88
C LEU A 842 9.20 -16.06 -36.06
N ALA A 843 7.91 -15.82 -35.78
CA ALA A 843 6.96 -15.41 -36.80
C ALA A 843 7.34 -14.06 -37.46
N LEU A 844 7.76 -13.09 -36.66
CA LEU A 844 8.24 -11.78 -37.15
C LEU A 844 9.54 -11.94 -38.01
N GLN A 845 10.46 -12.83 -37.62
CA GLN A 845 11.65 -13.09 -38.39
C GLN A 845 11.35 -13.80 -39.71
N LEU A 846 10.44 -14.76 -39.72
CA LEU A 846 10.00 -15.40 -40.98
C LEU A 846 9.34 -14.37 -41.91
N LEU A 847 8.57 -13.46 -41.36
CA LEU A 847 7.87 -12.40 -42.10
C LEU A 847 8.89 -11.46 -42.81
N ILE A 848 9.88 -10.92 -42.07
CA ILE A 848 10.87 -9.98 -42.65
C ILE A 848 11.83 -10.66 -43.63
N ILE A 849 12.15 -11.96 -43.45
CA ILE A 849 13.08 -12.68 -44.30
C ILE A 849 12.42 -13.22 -45.59
N TYR A 850 11.13 -13.62 -45.54
CA TYR A 850 10.54 -14.35 -46.68
C TYR A 850 9.35 -13.61 -47.33
N ALA A 851 8.70 -12.61 -46.66
CA ALA A 851 7.60 -11.90 -47.30
C ALA A 851 8.12 -10.84 -48.31
N PRO A 852 7.75 -10.90 -49.62
CA PRO A 852 8.30 -10.01 -50.65
C PRO A 852 8.10 -8.53 -50.35
N PHE A 853 6.95 -8.15 -49.82
CA PHE A 853 6.63 -6.81 -49.40
C PHE A 853 7.57 -6.30 -48.30
N MET A 854 7.87 -7.15 -47.30
CA MET A 854 8.81 -6.83 -46.22
C MET A 854 10.25 -6.74 -46.72
N GLN A 855 10.66 -7.64 -47.62
CA GLN A 855 11.96 -7.58 -48.24
C GLN A 855 12.20 -6.26 -48.97
N MET A 856 11.22 -5.81 -49.74
CA MET A 856 11.27 -4.53 -50.42
C MET A 856 11.36 -3.34 -49.47
N LEU A 857 10.60 -3.38 -48.35
CA LEU A 857 10.54 -2.28 -47.36
C LEU A 857 11.83 -2.17 -46.52
N PHE A 858 12.40 -3.30 -46.13
CA PHE A 858 13.54 -3.35 -45.22
C PHE A 858 14.90 -3.65 -45.92
N GLY A 859 14.92 -3.90 -47.21
CA GLY A 859 16.13 -4.26 -47.95
C GLY A 859 16.72 -5.59 -47.50
N THR A 860 15.86 -6.58 -47.24
CA THR A 860 16.25 -7.92 -46.82
C THR A 860 16.16 -8.92 -47.98
N GLY A 861 16.77 -10.09 -47.85
CA GLY A 861 16.72 -11.18 -48.82
C GLY A 861 16.42 -12.53 -48.16
N ALA A 862 15.92 -13.48 -48.95
CA ALA A 862 15.63 -14.81 -48.46
C ALA A 862 16.90 -15.56 -48.02
N LEU A 863 16.86 -16.20 -46.86
CA LEU A 863 17.99 -16.97 -46.31
C LEU A 863 17.81 -18.47 -46.50
N PRO A 864 18.77 -19.16 -47.09
CA PRO A 864 18.84 -20.63 -47.12
C PRO A 864 18.92 -21.17 -45.69
N PHE A 865 18.33 -22.37 -45.46
CA PHE A 865 18.26 -23.00 -44.13
C PHE A 865 19.64 -23.16 -43.45
N ARG A 866 20.71 -23.38 -44.22
CA ARG A 866 22.09 -23.47 -43.70
C ARG A 866 22.51 -22.24 -42.88
N TYR A 867 22.03 -21.04 -43.24
CA TYR A 867 22.35 -19.79 -42.49
C TYR A 867 21.54 -19.67 -41.21
N TRP A 868 20.33 -20.21 -41.17
CA TRP A 868 19.59 -20.35 -39.91
C TRP A 868 20.35 -21.22 -38.91
N VAL A 869 20.93 -22.36 -39.38
CA VAL A 869 21.75 -23.22 -38.52
C VAL A 869 23.04 -22.52 -38.06
N ILE A 870 23.72 -21.80 -38.95
CA ILE A 870 24.96 -21.07 -38.61
C ILE A 870 24.66 -20.00 -37.53
N THR A 871 23.63 -19.17 -37.75
CA THR A 871 23.29 -18.11 -36.81
C THR A 871 22.81 -18.68 -35.47
N PHE A 872 22.09 -19.80 -35.49
CA PHE A 872 21.67 -20.50 -34.26
C PHE A 872 22.89 -21.05 -33.49
N LEU A 873 23.86 -21.67 -34.16
CA LEU A 873 25.08 -22.16 -33.53
C LEU A 873 25.90 -21.02 -32.91
N ILE A 874 26.03 -19.89 -33.60
CA ILE A 874 26.72 -18.70 -33.09
C ILE A 874 26.04 -18.25 -31.79
N GLY A 875 24.71 -18.08 -31.80
CA GLY A 875 23.95 -17.68 -30.63
C GLY A 875 24.06 -18.67 -29.46
N PHE A 876 24.06 -19.99 -29.76
CA PHE A 876 24.22 -21.03 -28.76
C PHE A 876 25.61 -21.04 -28.11
N VAL A 877 26.68 -20.85 -28.91
CA VAL A 877 28.04 -20.70 -28.36
C VAL A 877 28.13 -19.48 -27.47
N MET A 878 27.54 -18.35 -27.87
CA MET A 878 27.50 -17.15 -27.04
C MET A 878 26.74 -17.39 -25.72
N PHE A 879 25.64 -18.14 -25.78
CA PHE A 879 24.91 -18.54 -24.57
C PHE A 879 25.82 -19.30 -23.60
N LEU A 880 26.59 -20.27 -24.07
CA LEU A 880 27.51 -21.03 -23.22
C LEU A 880 28.64 -20.17 -22.65
N ILE A 881 29.17 -19.22 -23.42
CA ILE A 881 30.20 -18.27 -22.95
C ILE A 881 29.64 -17.42 -21.81
N VAL A 882 28.41 -16.90 -21.93
CA VAL A 882 27.78 -16.11 -20.89
C VAL A 882 27.45 -16.95 -19.65
N GLU A 883 27.03 -18.22 -19.80
CA GLU A 883 26.86 -19.12 -18.67
C GLU A 883 28.20 -19.40 -17.94
N ALA A 884 29.28 -19.55 -18.66
CA ALA A 884 30.62 -19.70 -18.07
C ALA A 884 31.07 -18.42 -17.36
N GLU A 885 30.81 -17.24 -17.94
CA GLU A 885 31.07 -15.95 -17.31
C GLU A 885 30.32 -15.81 -15.99
N LYS A 886 29.06 -16.21 -15.91
CA LYS A 886 28.28 -16.20 -14.66
C LYS A 886 28.94 -17.01 -13.54
N VAL A 887 29.51 -18.18 -13.86
CA VAL A 887 30.20 -19.02 -12.89
C VAL A 887 31.47 -18.33 -12.38
N LEU A 888 32.26 -17.77 -13.31
CA LEU A 888 33.52 -17.10 -13.00
C LEU A 888 33.32 -15.84 -12.17
N THR A 889 32.29 -15.06 -12.45
CA THR A 889 31.99 -13.77 -11.77
C THR A 889 31.13 -13.93 -10.52
N ARG A 890 30.75 -15.15 -10.14
CA ARG A 890 29.84 -15.41 -9.01
C ARG A 890 30.33 -14.82 -7.68
N ARG A 891 31.65 -14.84 -7.43
CA ARG A 891 32.23 -14.25 -6.19
C ARG A 891 32.09 -12.75 -6.19
N TRP A 892 32.40 -12.09 -7.33
CA TRP A 892 32.29 -10.63 -7.47
C TRP A 892 30.84 -10.13 -7.26
N ARG A 893 29.87 -10.79 -7.90
CA ARG A 893 28.45 -10.47 -7.74
C ARG A 893 27.97 -10.52 -6.30
N LYS A 894 28.45 -11.48 -5.50
CA LYS A 894 28.09 -11.60 -4.08
C LYS A 894 28.68 -10.50 -3.21
N THR A 895 29.72 -9.82 -3.65
CA THR A 895 30.35 -8.72 -2.91
C THR A 895 29.64 -7.39 -3.21
N GLU A 896 28.99 -7.25 -4.37
CA GLU A 896 28.29 -6.02 -4.78
C GLU A 896 26.77 -6.06 -4.46
N ALA A 897 26.19 -7.23 -4.21
CA ALA A 897 24.80 -7.39 -3.78
C ALA A 897 24.68 -7.20 -2.27
#